data_2dcd9f67126bc2644b8606f0836e497a
#
_entry.id   2dcd9f67126bc2644b8606f0836e497a
#
_cell.length_a   1.000
_cell.length_b   1.000
_cell.length_c   1.000
_cell.angle_alpha   90.00
_cell.angle_beta   90.00
_cell.angle_gamma   90.00
#
_symmetry.space_group_name_H-M   'P 1'
#
loop_
_entity.id
_entity.type
_entity.pdbx_description
1 polymer ?
#
loop_
_entity_poly.entity_id
_entity_poly.type
_entity_poly.pdbx_seq_one_letter_code
_entity_poly.pdbx_strand_id
1 'polypeptide(L)'
;MPEQPSTQRRFEELWAGRGYSTRIQNFQELMRFKVRDILLISSLYDSYILEEDGRLFELIQEEYRGLDMNQAPDIIHVSNGTEAIRMLDRQHRFDLILMTLHIEDIHAIALAKKIRSLGHEMPIIVLAYDNIETQEVMTHRDADIFENIFIWQGDYRLLIGIIKYIEDKMNFAHDSRAIGVQGIILVEDNVKFYSSYLPIIYTEIHRQSQRLISEGINLTHKFLRMRARPKILLCHTYEEAWKYYEEHNEYILGMISDVDFPRNGAVESKVGLLLARTIREKQSDIPILLQSTESSYSEEAREIGAAFVLKDSPVLLQELSDFMKQNFSFGDFVFRLEDGSEVGRASDLSSLEETLHSVPAESVQYHGERNHFSNWLKARTEFWLAHKLKPKKVTDYATVEDIRQHVIKVLKDYREIRQRANITDFSKDTFDPESSFARIGGGSLGGKARGLGFVKTLLNNYNMRYAFEGAKIFVPAAVAIGTNVFDQFLEHNNLRELALNSTDDREIADSFHSASYFPPEVITQLREFLEMVCVPLAVRSSSLLEDSQYHPFAGVYETYMIPNNHADTETRLQELLTTIKKVYASTFYKATKDYIKQTAYRLEEEKMAVIIMRTVGAAHDNRFYPDFSGVAKSYNFYPMPPQTAKDGIASIALGLGKTIVDGGNTVRFCPKYPKHLIQQFSTKEALKTSQTEFYAMKLGATEVDLYRDTKDRLIGKFTLDTAEKDGSLRFSGSTYSIENDAVYDGISRAGMRIVTFAPILKNKMFPLPEILDLLLELGKWGMGSEIEMEFAVNMSTPPGKPREFGVLQMRPLVLRLENDALDVTPYRREEMICESTQVLGNGVIDSIRDILVVDYDRFDRARSKEVALEIAQLNEKLVRDGKPYALIGVGRWGSLDHWLGIPVRWDQINGARAIIESSFRDFDVDPSQGSHFFQNITSFQVGYFTVPHHAASSFVDWAWLAAQKAEEELNFTRHLSFENPIVAVINGHDGKGVLLKPKPQPKESAVSL
;
A
#
# COMPACT_ATOMS: atom_id res chain seq x y z
N MET A 1 -27.43 15.62 11.87
CA MET A 1 -27.31 14.21 11.42
C MET A 1 -26.38 13.52 12.40
N PRO A 2 -26.67 12.32 12.93
CA PRO A 2 -25.72 11.63 13.78
C PRO A 2 -24.47 11.34 12.98
N GLU A 3 -23.29 11.65 13.55
CA GLU A 3 -21.99 11.32 12.98
C GLU A 3 -21.95 9.84 12.65
N GLN A 4 -21.62 9.49 11.41
CA GLN A 4 -21.38 8.10 11.05
C GLN A 4 -20.20 7.58 11.88
N PRO A 5 -20.31 6.39 12.49
CA PRO A 5 -19.22 5.83 13.25
C PRO A 5 -17.96 5.73 12.35
N SER A 6 -16.78 5.99 12.93
CA SER A 6 -15.51 5.85 12.20
C SER A 6 -15.43 4.46 11.57
N THR A 7 -14.75 4.32 10.43
CA THR A 7 -14.57 3.03 9.72
C THR A 7 -14.12 1.93 10.67
N GLN A 8 -13.22 2.25 11.59
CA GLN A 8 -12.76 1.37 12.65
C GLN A 8 -13.89 0.90 13.59
N ARG A 9 -14.76 1.83 14.06
CA ARG A 9 -15.88 1.52 14.93
C ARG A 9 -16.92 0.65 14.22
N ARG A 10 -17.14 0.85 12.92
CA ARG A 10 -18.00 0.02 12.08
C ARG A 10 -17.42 -1.40 11.92
N PHE A 11 -16.10 -1.53 11.80
CA PHE A 11 -15.41 -2.82 11.82
C PHE A 11 -15.51 -3.48 13.19
N GLU A 12 -15.30 -2.76 14.29
CA GLU A 12 -15.44 -3.25 15.65
C GLU A 12 -16.87 -3.72 15.98
N GLU A 13 -17.90 -2.99 15.56
CA GLU A 13 -19.31 -3.35 15.75
C GLU A 13 -19.72 -4.59 14.94
N LEU A 14 -19.23 -4.74 13.71
CA LEU A 14 -19.43 -5.97 12.91
C LEU A 14 -18.81 -7.21 13.59
N TRP A 15 -17.79 -7.04 14.42
CA TRP A 15 -17.05 -8.10 15.09
C TRP A 15 -17.48 -8.37 16.51
N ALA A 16 -17.92 -7.35 17.26
CA ALA A 16 -18.38 -7.48 18.65
C ALA A 16 -19.57 -8.44 18.78
N GLY A 17 -20.45 -8.51 17.76
CA GLY A 17 -21.57 -9.42 17.71
C GLY A 17 -21.21 -10.90 17.50
N ARG A 18 -19.94 -11.25 17.19
CA ARG A 18 -19.50 -12.63 16.88
C ARG A 18 -18.54 -13.26 17.87
N GLY A 19 -18.34 -12.66 19.04
CA GLY A 19 -17.55 -13.25 20.15
C GLY A 19 -16.04 -13.32 19.94
N TYR A 20 -15.51 -12.65 18.91
CA TYR A 20 -14.07 -12.51 18.67
C TYR A 20 -13.60 -11.14 19.17
N SER A 21 -12.81 -11.14 20.23
CA SER A 21 -12.06 -9.95 20.68
C SER A 21 -11.04 -9.60 19.60
N THR A 22 -11.39 -8.68 18.72
CA THR A 22 -10.52 -8.13 17.70
C THR A 22 -9.60 -7.06 18.28
N ARG A 23 -8.68 -7.45 19.14
CA ARG A 23 -7.44 -6.72 19.28
C ARG A 23 -6.48 -7.15 18.17
N ILE A 24 -6.89 -6.99 16.92
CA ILE A 24 -5.95 -6.93 15.80
C ILE A 24 -5.15 -5.66 16.06
N GLN A 25 -3.87 -5.83 16.23
CA GLN A 25 -2.91 -4.79 16.59
C GLN A 25 -3.02 -3.65 15.57
N ASN A 26 -3.61 -2.54 15.97
CA ASN A 26 -3.66 -1.30 15.20
C ASN A 26 -2.29 -0.62 15.25
N PHE A 27 -1.28 -1.31 14.69
CA PHE A 27 0.08 -0.76 14.60
C PHE A 27 0.14 0.59 13.88
N GLN A 28 -0.87 0.93 13.08
CA GLN A 28 -0.94 2.22 12.39
C GLN A 28 -1.23 3.37 13.36
N GLU A 29 -1.89 3.09 14.48
CA GLU A 29 -2.15 4.08 15.53
C GLU A 29 -0.97 4.28 16.47
N LEU A 30 0.07 3.46 16.36
CA LEU A 30 1.29 3.59 17.16
C LEU A 30 2.10 4.80 16.71
N MET A 31 2.82 5.34 17.68
CA MET A 31 3.70 6.49 17.48
C MET A 31 2.95 7.66 16.81
N ARG A 32 1.88 8.09 17.46
CA ARG A 32 1.11 9.28 17.03
C ARG A 32 1.96 10.53 16.99
N PHE A 33 2.86 10.67 17.96
CA PHE A 33 3.86 11.73 17.99
C PHE A 33 5.15 11.24 17.32
N LYS A 34 5.62 11.99 16.34
CA LYS A 34 6.91 11.80 15.68
C LYS A 34 7.62 13.13 15.57
N VAL A 35 8.91 13.13 15.82
CA VAL A 35 9.76 14.28 15.57
C VAL A 35 10.07 14.32 14.07
N ARG A 36 9.56 15.34 13.39
CA ARG A 36 9.75 15.58 11.95
C ARG A 36 10.62 16.78 11.68
N ASP A 37 10.42 17.85 12.46
CA ASP A 37 11.11 19.12 12.30
C ASP A 37 11.76 19.51 13.63
N ILE A 38 13.07 19.73 13.59
CA ILE A 38 13.90 20.11 14.74
C ILE A 38 14.42 21.51 14.50
N LEU A 39 14.26 22.39 15.50
CA LEU A 39 14.93 23.70 15.54
C LEU A 39 16.19 23.58 16.40
N LEU A 40 17.38 23.68 15.76
CA LEU A 40 18.66 23.73 16.43
C LEU A 40 19.04 25.20 16.64
N ILE A 41 19.21 25.59 17.91
CA ILE A 41 19.60 26.94 18.29
C ILE A 41 21.00 26.87 18.94
N SER A 42 22.02 27.33 18.24
CA SER A 42 23.40 27.23 18.70
C SER A 42 24.27 28.30 18.05
N SER A 43 25.40 28.65 18.65
CA SER A 43 26.39 29.50 17.99
C SER A 43 26.85 28.84 16.67
N LEU A 44 27.41 29.62 15.75
CA LEU A 44 28.00 29.07 14.51
C LEU A 44 29.13 28.09 14.82
N TYR A 45 29.89 28.32 15.89
CA TYR A 45 30.95 27.43 16.32
C TYR A 45 30.41 26.10 16.87
N ASP A 46 29.39 26.16 17.71
CA ASP A 46 28.74 24.97 18.24
C ASP A 46 28.08 24.16 17.15
N SER A 47 27.41 24.83 16.18
CA SER A 47 26.85 24.17 15.01
C SER A 47 27.92 23.43 14.23
N TYR A 48 29.09 24.05 13.99
CA TYR A 48 30.19 23.44 13.30
C TYR A 48 30.72 22.17 14.02
N ILE A 49 30.84 22.24 15.38
CA ILE A 49 31.21 21.06 16.20
C ILE A 49 30.15 19.96 16.10
N LEU A 50 28.88 20.32 16.17
CA LEU A 50 27.78 19.36 16.08
C LEU A 50 27.68 18.73 14.68
N GLU A 51 28.00 19.49 13.63
CA GLU A 51 27.88 19.05 12.23
C GLU A 51 29.01 18.11 11.79
N GLU A 52 30.08 17.88 12.63
CA GLU A 52 31.21 17.01 12.28
C GLU A 52 31.65 17.17 10.81
N ASP A 53 32.17 18.35 10.48
CA ASP A 53 32.57 18.74 9.12
C ASP A 53 31.40 18.83 8.10
N GLY A 54 30.18 19.15 8.52
CA GLY A 54 28.99 19.29 7.66
C GLY A 54 28.32 17.97 7.26
N ARG A 55 28.62 16.89 7.96
CA ARG A 55 28.10 15.54 7.66
C ARG A 55 26.99 15.05 8.57
N LEU A 56 26.60 15.82 9.59
CA LEU A 56 25.61 15.38 10.59
C LEU A 56 24.30 14.90 9.96
N PHE A 57 23.78 15.68 9.02
CA PHE A 57 22.55 15.35 8.33
C PHE A 57 22.69 14.06 7.49
N GLU A 58 23.82 13.88 6.81
CA GLU A 58 24.12 12.67 6.04
C GLU A 58 24.24 11.45 6.97
N LEU A 59 24.93 11.58 8.11
CA LEU A 59 25.11 10.50 9.08
C LEU A 59 23.78 10.08 9.72
N ILE A 60 22.93 11.04 10.07
CA ILE A 60 21.57 10.75 10.56
C ILE A 60 20.75 10.09 9.46
N GLN A 61 20.83 10.58 8.22
CA GLN A 61 20.12 9.93 7.08
C GLN A 61 20.63 8.53 6.79
N GLU A 62 21.94 8.29 6.84
CA GLU A 62 22.52 6.96 6.64
C GLU A 62 22.07 5.98 7.72
N GLU A 63 22.05 6.41 8.99
CA GLU A 63 21.57 5.61 10.10
C GLU A 63 20.07 5.33 9.97
N TYR A 64 19.24 6.32 9.58
CA TYR A 64 17.83 6.15 9.32
C TYR A 64 17.56 5.21 8.12
N ARG A 65 18.40 5.26 7.07
CA ARG A 65 18.34 4.29 5.96
C ARG A 65 18.80 2.90 6.38
N GLY A 66 19.90 2.81 7.13
CA GLY A 66 20.40 1.55 7.68
C GLY A 66 19.39 0.86 8.60
N LEU A 67 18.50 1.64 9.21
CA LEU A 67 17.43 1.18 10.08
C LEU A 67 16.08 1.01 9.34
N ASP A 68 16.04 1.13 8.00
CA ASP A 68 14.79 1.08 7.19
C ASP A 68 13.72 2.09 7.67
N MET A 69 14.11 3.23 8.27
CA MET A 69 13.19 4.27 8.73
C MET A 69 12.91 5.28 7.61
N ASN A 70 11.63 5.57 7.36
CA ASN A 70 11.17 6.23 6.12
C ASN A 70 11.58 7.69 5.93
N GLN A 71 11.89 8.44 6.99
CA GLN A 71 12.32 9.85 6.90
C GLN A 71 13.10 10.23 8.14
N ALA A 72 14.31 10.76 7.96
CA ALA A 72 15.05 11.46 9.01
C ALA A 72 14.36 12.81 9.27
N PRO A 73 14.39 13.33 10.50
CA PRO A 73 13.88 14.67 10.79
C PRO A 73 14.68 15.74 10.04
N ASP A 74 13.98 16.79 9.62
CA ASP A 74 14.61 18.00 9.10
C ASP A 74 15.15 18.83 10.25
N ILE A 75 16.43 19.22 10.18
CA ILE A 75 17.08 20.06 11.19
C ILE A 75 17.30 21.46 10.58
N ILE A 76 16.72 22.46 11.22
CA ILE A 76 16.92 23.85 10.85
C ILE A 76 17.74 24.54 11.92
N HIS A 77 18.90 25.07 11.54
CA HIS A 77 19.80 25.79 12.41
C HIS A 77 19.54 27.30 12.38
N VAL A 78 19.57 27.90 13.58
CA VAL A 78 19.57 29.36 13.79
C VAL A 78 20.63 29.73 14.83
N SER A 79 21.37 30.81 14.63
CA SER A 79 22.48 31.19 15.50
C SER A 79 22.08 32.10 16.67
N ASN A 80 20.91 32.73 16.60
CA ASN A 80 20.48 33.68 17.61
C ASN A 80 19.01 33.50 18.02
N GLY A 81 18.69 33.90 19.24
CA GLY A 81 17.37 33.72 19.86
C GLY A 81 16.28 34.59 19.20
N THR A 82 16.65 35.76 18.66
CA THR A 82 15.70 36.62 17.94
C THR A 82 15.19 35.95 16.66
N GLU A 83 16.05 35.28 15.93
CA GLU A 83 15.68 34.53 14.74
C GLU A 83 14.86 33.28 15.09
N ALA A 84 15.26 32.57 16.17
CA ALA A 84 14.51 31.45 16.67
C ALA A 84 13.05 31.82 16.96
N ILE A 85 12.82 32.93 17.66
CA ILE A 85 11.47 33.40 17.97
C ILE A 85 10.70 33.74 16.70
N ARG A 86 11.31 34.44 15.75
CA ARG A 86 10.66 34.76 14.48
C ARG A 86 10.27 33.52 13.69
N MET A 87 11.10 32.48 13.71
CA MET A 87 10.80 31.21 13.07
C MET A 87 9.61 30.51 13.72
N LEU A 88 9.61 30.44 15.04
CA LEU A 88 8.52 29.85 15.81
C LEU A 88 7.19 30.56 15.59
N ASP A 89 7.19 31.90 15.54
CA ASP A 89 5.99 32.70 15.26
C ASP A 89 5.44 32.52 13.82
N ARG A 90 6.34 32.31 12.84
CA ARG A 90 5.95 32.18 11.43
C ARG A 90 5.61 30.75 11.02
N GLN A 91 6.21 29.76 11.66
CA GLN A 91 6.13 28.37 11.29
C GLN A 91 5.83 27.50 12.52
N HIS A 92 4.57 27.09 12.69
CA HIS A 92 4.14 26.19 13.78
C HIS A 92 4.45 24.71 13.49
N ARG A 93 5.60 24.40 12.86
CA ARG A 93 5.90 23.03 12.39
C ARG A 93 6.89 22.26 13.26
N PHE A 94 7.60 22.92 14.18
CA PHE A 94 8.66 22.27 14.94
C PHE A 94 8.10 21.39 16.06
N ASP A 95 8.64 20.16 16.14
CA ASP A 95 8.27 19.15 17.13
C ASP A 95 9.27 19.12 18.32
N LEU A 96 10.49 19.60 18.12
CA LEU A 96 11.58 19.58 19.09
C LEU A 96 12.48 20.79 18.92
N ILE A 97 12.91 21.38 20.02
CA ILE A 97 13.98 22.37 20.06
C ILE A 97 15.21 21.75 20.71
N LEU A 98 16.34 21.80 20.01
CA LEU A 98 17.66 21.52 20.55
C LEU A 98 18.39 22.84 20.69
N MET A 99 19.00 23.11 21.83
CA MET A 99 19.78 24.35 22.02
C MET A 99 21.06 24.08 22.78
N THR A 100 22.12 24.80 22.42
CA THR A 100 23.33 24.89 23.21
C THR A 100 23.24 26.08 24.17
N LEU A 101 24.15 26.18 25.14
CA LEU A 101 24.17 27.31 26.08
C LEU A 101 24.69 28.60 25.41
N HIS A 102 25.55 28.47 24.40
CA HIS A 102 26.17 29.59 23.70
C HIS A 102 25.28 30.08 22.56
N ILE A 103 24.41 31.03 22.86
CA ILE A 103 23.56 31.72 21.90
C ILE A 103 23.98 33.16 21.79
N GLU A 104 24.06 33.73 20.59
CA GLU A 104 24.71 35.01 20.31
C GLU A 104 24.09 36.20 21.08
N ASP A 105 22.77 36.28 21.16
CA ASP A 105 22.02 37.47 21.57
C ASP A 105 21.26 37.32 22.91
N ILE A 106 21.07 36.11 23.45
CA ILE A 106 20.25 35.85 24.64
C ILE A 106 20.70 34.58 25.35
N HIS A 107 20.71 34.60 26.67
CA HIS A 107 21.01 33.41 27.44
C HIS A 107 19.96 32.30 27.25
N ALA A 108 20.37 31.02 27.15
CA ALA A 108 19.51 29.89 26.84
C ALA A 108 18.25 29.77 27.72
N ILE A 109 18.39 29.97 29.03
CA ILE A 109 17.26 29.95 29.97
C ILE A 109 16.29 31.11 29.73
N ALA A 110 16.80 32.29 29.43
CA ALA A 110 15.95 33.45 29.12
C ALA A 110 15.20 33.28 27.80
N LEU A 111 15.84 32.68 26.80
CA LEU A 111 15.21 32.31 25.54
C LEU A 111 14.11 31.27 25.75
N ALA A 112 14.37 30.19 26.49
CA ALA A 112 13.40 29.17 26.80
C ALA A 112 12.16 29.73 27.51
N LYS A 113 12.33 30.63 28.50
CA LYS A 113 11.22 31.35 29.14
C LYS A 113 10.39 32.15 28.12
N LYS A 114 11.08 32.86 27.22
CA LYS A 114 10.40 33.66 26.20
C LYS A 114 9.61 32.76 25.25
N ILE A 115 10.16 31.62 24.82
CA ILE A 115 9.46 30.62 23.98
C ILE A 115 8.21 30.11 24.70
N ARG A 116 8.30 29.74 25.98
CA ARG A 116 7.14 29.32 26.77
C ARG A 116 6.09 30.43 26.96
N SER A 117 6.53 31.67 27.14
CA SER A 117 5.60 32.82 27.27
C SER A 117 4.83 33.14 25.98
N LEU A 118 5.33 32.71 24.82
CA LEU A 118 4.66 32.80 23.52
C LEU A 118 3.67 31.63 23.26
N GLY A 119 3.52 30.68 24.21
CA GLY A 119 2.58 29.59 24.13
C GLY A 119 3.11 28.35 23.41
N HIS A 120 4.39 28.25 23.14
CA HIS A 120 4.98 27.06 22.52
C HIS A 120 5.27 25.98 23.56
N GLU A 121 4.68 24.79 23.41
CA GLU A 121 4.74 23.66 24.36
C GLU A 121 5.71 22.53 23.94
N MET A 122 6.31 22.59 22.71
CA MET A 122 7.23 21.56 22.27
C MET A 122 8.41 21.36 23.24
N PRO A 123 8.95 20.12 23.36
CA PRO A 123 10.10 19.84 24.24
C PRO A 123 11.31 20.68 23.85
N ILE A 124 12.02 21.17 24.87
CA ILE A 124 13.28 21.92 24.73
C ILE A 124 14.38 21.11 25.41
N ILE A 125 15.36 20.67 24.63
CA ILE A 125 16.53 19.92 25.10
C ILE A 125 17.77 20.80 25.04
N VAL A 126 18.57 20.74 26.08
CA VAL A 126 19.87 21.42 26.15
C VAL A 126 20.99 20.43 25.83
N LEU A 127 21.88 20.81 24.92
CA LEU A 127 23.15 20.14 24.67
C LEU A 127 24.28 20.89 25.31
N ALA A 128 24.89 20.31 26.35
CA ALA A 128 26.07 20.81 27.04
C ALA A 128 27.32 20.08 26.54
N TYR A 129 28.49 20.70 26.67
CA TYR A 129 29.76 20.10 26.29
C TYR A 129 30.52 19.48 27.46
N ASP A 130 30.21 19.91 28.67
CA ASP A 130 30.89 19.41 29.89
C ASP A 130 29.97 19.44 31.13
N ASN A 131 30.50 18.95 32.25
CA ASN A 131 29.82 18.94 33.54
C ASN A 131 29.66 20.34 34.15
N ILE A 132 30.44 21.33 33.73
CA ILE A 132 30.36 22.71 34.29
C ILE A 132 29.10 23.35 33.71
N GLU A 133 28.92 23.25 32.41
CA GLU A 133 27.74 23.74 31.73
C GLU A 133 26.45 23.05 32.23
N THR A 134 26.50 21.73 32.45
CA THR A 134 25.31 21.01 33.02
C THR A 134 24.97 21.50 34.41
N GLN A 135 25.96 21.74 35.30
CA GLN A 135 25.72 22.28 36.62
C GLN A 135 25.15 23.70 36.61
N GLU A 136 25.61 24.54 35.68
CA GLU A 136 25.09 25.89 35.52
C GLU A 136 23.57 25.88 35.24
N VAL A 137 23.11 25.01 34.36
CA VAL A 137 21.70 24.90 34.07
C VAL A 137 20.93 24.23 35.19
N MET A 138 21.42 23.12 35.77
CA MET A 138 20.72 22.36 36.81
C MET A 138 20.56 23.11 38.12
N THR A 139 21.50 23.97 38.48
CA THR A 139 21.41 24.78 39.68
C THR A 139 20.52 26.02 39.53
N HIS A 140 20.11 26.33 38.30
CA HIS A 140 19.26 27.48 38.07
C HIS A 140 17.83 27.21 38.51
N ARG A 141 17.16 28.19 39.12
CA ARG A 141 15.80 28.09 39.67
C ARG A 141 14.73 27.66 38.66
N ASP A 142 14.94 27.90 37.38
CA ASP A 142 14.01 27.64 36.30
C ASP A 142 14.51 26.51 35.38
N ALA A 143 15.31 25.58 35.86
CA ALA A 143 15.81 24.43 35.11
C ALA A 143 14.67 23.54 34.56
N ASP A 144 13.54 23.48 35.27
CA ASP A 144 12.36 22.71 34.92
C ASP A 144 11.70 23.13 33.59
N ILE A 145 12.15 24.23 32.97
CA ILE A 145 11.67 24.69 31.68
C ILE A 145 12.18 23.82 30.55
N PHE A 146 13.31 23.15 30.75
CA PHE A 146 13.90 22.22 29.83
C PHE A 146 13.34 20.80 30.07
N GLU A 147 13.11 20.10 29.03
CA GLU A 147 12.67 18.71 29.08
C GLU A 147 13.78 17.79 29.60
N ASN A 148 15.01 18.01 29.18
CA ASN A 148 16.21 17.34 29.64
C ASN A 148 17.49 18.04 29.19
N ILE A 149 18.64 17.64 29.78
CA ILE A 149 19.98 18.12 29.43
C ILE A 149 20.80 16.90 29.00
N PHE A 150 21.60 17.02 27.94
CA PHE A 150 22.51 15.98 27.48
C PHE A 150 23.92 16.53 27.30
N ILE A 151 24.93 15.67 27.47
CA ILE A 151 26.34 16.03 27.23
C ILE A 151 26.72 15.49 25.82
N TRP A 152 27.10 16.42 24.96
CA TRP A 152 27.63 16.07 23.64
C TRP A 152 29.07 15.54 23.77
N GLN A 153 29.30 14.32 23.28
CA GLN A 153 30.61 13.63 23.37
C GLN A 153 31.18 13.31 21.96
N GLY A 154 30.70 13.97 20.90
CA GLY A 154 31.13 13.70 19.53
C GLY A 154 30.47 12.46 18.92
N ASP A 155 29.39 11.93 19.48
CA ASP A 155 28.65 10.81 18.94
C ASP A 155 27.26 11.22 18.42
N TYR A 156 27.10 11.33 17.09
CA TYR A 156 25.82 11.70 16.46
C TYR A 156 24.66 10.80 16.84
N ARG A 157 24.92 9.54 17.27
CA ARG A 157 23.90 8.63 17.75
C ARG A 157 23.17 9.14 18.99
N LEU A 158 23.79 10.07 19.73
CA LEU A 158 23.12 10.75 20.84
C LEU A 158 21.91 11.55 20.36
N LEU A 159 21.98 12.24 19.23
CA LEU A 159 20.84 12.98 18.68
C LEU A 159 19.70 12.04 18.29
N ILE A 160 20.03 10.88 17.69
CA ILE A 160 19.04 9.84 17.43
C ILE A 160 18.43 9.34 18.73
N GLY A 161 19.26 9.13 19.76
CA GLY A 161 18.83 8.76 21.12
C GLY A 161 17.86 9.77 21.72
N ILE A 162 18.15 11.07 21.61
CA ILE A 162 17.28 12.17 22.09
C ILE A 162 15.94 12.17 21.34
N ILE A 163 15.96 12.09 20.00
CA ILE A 163 14.74 12.03 19.19
C ILE A 163 13.87 10.87 19.63
N LYS A 164 14.46 9.67 19.75
CA LYS A 164 13.73 8.47 20.17
C LYS A 164 13.25 8.53 21.62
N TYR A 165 14.01 9.13 22.51
CA TYR A 165 13.58 9.36 23.89
C TYR A 165 12.33 10.23 23.96
N ILE A 166 12.28 11.34 23.22
CA ILE A 166 11.10 12.21 23.16
C ILE A 166 9.91 11.47 22.54
N GLU A 167 10.13 10.77 21.42
CA GLU A 167 9.08 9.95 20.81
C GLU A 167 8.55 8.89 21.80
N ASP A 168 9.42 8.22 22.53
CA ASP A 168 9.05 7.17 23.48
C ASP A 168 8.25 7.75 24.66
N LYS A 169 8.70 8.85 25.24
CA LYS A 169 8.00 9.53 26.34
C LYS A 169 6.58 9.94 25.97
N MET A 170 6.41 10.51 24.75
CA MET A 170 5.11 11.01 24.28
C MET A 170 4.15 9.89 23.88
N ASN A 171 4.66 8.76 23.42
CA ASN A 171 3.80 7.69 22.87
C ASN A 171 3.57 6.51 23.81
N PHE A 172 4.42 6.27 24.83
CA PHE A 172 4.38 5.03 25.62
C PHE A 172 3.02 4.75 26.26
N ALA A 173 2.42 5.74 26.93
CA ALA A 173 1.15 5.56 27.62
C ALA A 173 0.01 5.14 26.69
N HIS A 174 0.01 5.65 25.46
CA HIS A 174 -0.94 5.24 24.42
C HIS A 174 -0.59 3.87 23.85
N ASP A 175 0.65 3.68 23.39
CA ASP A 175 1.09 2.50 22.67
C ASP A 175 1.05 1.22 23.55
N SER A 176 1.36 1.35 24.85
CA SER A 176 1.28 0.24 25.81
C SER A 176 -0.17 -0.24 26.00
N ARG A 177 -1.12 0.69 26.16
CA ARG A 177 -2.53 0.34 26.38
C ARG A 177 -3.20 -0.14 25.09
N ALA A 178 -2.82 0.41 23.92
CA ALA A 178 -3.43 0.08 22.64
C ALA A 178 -3.11 -1.35 22.19
N ILE A 179 -1.84 -1.77 22.26
CA ILE A 179 -1.38 -3.06 21.72
C ILE A 179 -0.44 -3.84 22.66
N GLY A 180 -0.04 -3.28 23.76
CA GLY A 180 0.87 -3.96 24.70
C GLY A 180 2.35 -3.70 24.44
N VAL A 181 2.71 -2.57 23.79
CA VAL A 181 4.10 -2.17 23.59
C VAL A 181 4.81 -2.11 24.94
N GLN A 182 6.01 -2.71 25.02
CA GLN A 182 6.75 -2.84 26.25
C GLN A 182 7.62 -1.61 26.50
N GLY A 183 7.83 -1.28 27.81
CA GLY A 183 8.75 -0.24 28.28
C GLY A 183 9.93 -0.83 29.04
N ILE A 184 11.08 -0.18 28.96
CA ILE A 184 12.25 -0.43 29.79
C ILE A 184 12.45 0.82 30.65
N ILE A 185 12.39 0.68 31.97
CA ILE A 185 12.64 1.78 32.89
C ILE A 185 14.16 1.94 33.02
N LEU A 186 14.68 3.14 32.71
CA LEU A 186 16.06 3.52 32.91
C LEU A 186 16.11 4.61 33.99
N VAL A 187 16.65 4.30 35.18
CA VAL A 187 16.79 5.25 36.26
C VAL A 187 18.25 5.71 36.38
N GLU A 188 18.50 6.97 36.08
CA GLU A 188 19.81 7.57 36.10
C GLU A 188 19.66 9.11 36.21
N ASP A 189 20.21 9.70 37.24
CA ASP A 189 20.16 11.15 37.48
C ASP A 189 21.39 11.87 36.96
N ASN A 190 22.50 11.15 36.70
CA ASN A 190 23.73 11.72 36.22
C ASN A 190 23.75 11.87 34.72
N VAL A 191 23.82 13.12 34.24
CA VAL A 191 23.80 13.50 32.83
C VAL A 191 24.84 12.76 31.97
N LYS A 192 26.05 12.57 32.49
CA LYS A 192 27.14 11.91 31.80
C LYS A 192 26.77 10.45 31.44
N PHE A 193 26.17 9.73 32.40
CA PHE A 193 25.87 8.31 32.18
C PHE A 193 24.69 8.12 31.28
N TYR A 194 23.55 8.78 31.46
CA TYR A 194 22.43 8.56 30.57
C TYR A 194 22.68 9.10 29.16
N SER A 195 23.51 10.14 28.98
CA SER A 195 23.96 10.59 27.66
C SER A 195 24.79 9.53 26.93
N SER A 196 25.55 8.70 27.65
CA SER A 196 26.33 7.60 27.08
C SER A 196 25.50 6.32 26.87
N TYR A 197 24.49 6.09 27.71
CA TYR A 197 23.67 4.87 27.64
C TYR A 197 22.65 4.89 26.51
N LEU A 198 21.97 6.02 26.30
CA LEU A 198 20.90 6.11 25.30
C LEU A 198 21.35 5.70 23.90
N PRO A 199 22.51 6.14 23.37
CA PRO A 199 22.99 5.69 22.08
C PRO A 199 23.13 4.16 21.97
N ILE A 200 23.68 3.53 23.02
CA ILE A 200 23.91 2.07 23.06
C ILE A 200 22.59 1.33 23.19
N ILE A 201 21.73 1.74 24.12
CA ILE A 201 20.42 1.11 24.33
C ILE A 201 19.58 1.16 23.05
N TYR A 202 19.50 2.31 22.39
CA TYR A 202 18.75 2.43 21.14
C TYR A 202 19.39 1.64 20.00
N THR A 203 20.72 1.57 19.93
CA THR A 203 21.41 0.72 18.95
C THR A 203 21.03 -0.75 19.13
N GLU A 204 21.01 -1.27 20.38
CA GLU A 204 20.61 -2.67 20.65
C GLU A 204 19.12 -2.93 20.36
N ILE A 205 18.23 -2.00 20.73
CA ILE A 205 16.81 -2.10 20.37
C ILE A 205 16.61 -2.11 18.85
N HIS A 206 17.37 -1.29 18.13
CA HIS A 206 17.30 -1.25 16.66
C HIS A 206 17.85 -2.52 16.03
N ARG A 207 18.99 -3.03 16.50
CA ARG A 207 19.52 -4.33 16.05
C ARG A 207 18.53 -5.47 16.25
N GLN A 208 17.87 -5.50 17.41
CA GLN A 208 16.81 -6.46 17.68
C GLN A 208 15.65 -6.28 16.70
N SER A 209 15.22 -5.04 16.48
CA SER A 209 14.16 -4.75 15.51
C SER A 209 14.54 -5.18 14.08
N GLN A 210 15.79 -4.99 13.65
CA GLN A 210 16.29 -5.44 12.34
C GLN A 210 16.29 -6.98 12.21
N ARG A 211 16.70 -7.71 13.24
CA ARG A 211 16.60 -9.18 13.24
C ARG A 211 15.14 -9.63 13.04
N LEU A 212 14.21 -9.01 13.74
CA LEU A 212 12.77 -9.29 13.59
C LEU A 212 12.23 -8.89 12.21
N ILE A 213 12.84 -7.89 11.57
CA ILE A 213 12.50 -7.46 10.21
C ILE A 213 12.94 -8.49 9.17
N SER A 214 14.10 -9.14 9.34
CA SER A 214 14.55 -10.22 8.45
C SER A 214 13.63 -11.45 8.51
N GLU A 215 13.00 -11.69 9.65
CA GLU A 215 11.97 -12.72 9.84
C GLU A 215 10.57 -12.29 9.34
N GLY A 216 10.38 -11.02 9.04
CA GLY A 216 9.10 -10.41 8.64
C GLY A 216 8.83 -10.56 7.14
N ILE A 217 7.65 -11.01 6.80
CA ILE A 217 7.24 -11.53 5.50
C ILE A 217 6.91 -10.45 4.48
N ASN A 218 6.66 -9.18 4.88
CA ASN A 218 6.46 -8.07 3.96
C ASN A 218 6.87 -6.71 4.57
N LEU A 219 7.07 -5.70 3.69
CA LEU A 219 7.51 -4.35 4.06
C LEU A 219 6.58 -3.67 5.08
N THR A 220 5.27 -3.81 4.95
CA THR A 220 4.29 -3.22 5.85
C THR A 220 4.42 -3.80 7.26
N HIS A 221 4.60 -5.11 7.38
CA HIS A 221 4.83 -5.79 8.67
C HIS A 221 6.17 -5.39 9.29
N LYS A 222 7.19 -5.10 8.47
CA LYS A 222 8.49 -4.58 8.89
C LYS A 222 8.34 -3.22 9.56
N PHE A 223 7.68 -2.26 8.92
CA PHE A 223 7.44 -0.91 9.48
C PHE A 223 6.57 -0.92 10.74
N LEU A 224 5.58 -1.80 10.78
CA LEU A 224 4.70 -1.93 11.93
C LEU A 224 5.44 -2.46 13.17
N ARG A 225 6.32 -3.45 13.00
CA ARG A 225 7.17 -3.98 14.07
C ARG A 225 8.16 -2.94 14.61
N MET A 226 8.73 -2.11 13.77
CA MET A 226 9.61 -1.01 14.20
C MET A 226 8.90 -0.01 15.11
N ARG A 227 7.62 0.29 14.88
CA ARG A 227 6.81 1.16 15.75
C ARG A 227 6.51 0.51 17.11
N ALA A 228 6.42 -0.81 17.14
CA ALA A 228 6.11 -1.61 18.33
C ALA A 228 7.36 -2.00 19.13
N ARG A 229 8.55 -1.49 18.82
CA ARG A 229 9.78 -1.72 19.58
C ARG A 229 9.61 -1.32 21.04
N PRO A 230 10.35 -1.95 21.97
CA PRO A 230 10.38 -1.49 23.36
C PRO A 230 10.73 0.00 23.46
N LYS A 231 10.05 0.71 24.36
CA LYS A 231 10.24 2.15 24.62
C LYS A 231 11.14 2.34 25.83
N ILE A 232 11.97 3.38 25.79
CA ILE A 232 12.84 3.73 26.93
C ILE A 232 12.16 4.83 27.77
N LEU A 233 12.02 4.54 29.06
CA LEU A 233 11.43 5.44 30.04
C LEU A 233 12.55 5.93 30.95
N LEU A 234 13.21 7.03 30.55
CA LEU A 234 14.25 7.65 31.32
C LEU A 234 13.62 8.38 32.52
N CYS A 235 14.08 8.05 33.73
CA CYS A 235 13.62 8.58 34.98
C CYS A 235 14.84 9.11 35.77
N HIS A 236 14.67 10.21 36.50
CA HIS A 236 15.72 10.81 37.31
C HIS A 236 15.47 10.66 38.81
N THR A 237 14.25 10.26 39.19
CA THR A 237 13.82 10.12 40.56
C THR A 237 13.09 8.81 40.82
N TYR A 238 13.01 8.43 42.11
CA TYR A 238 12.23 7.26 42.56
C TYR A 238 10.74 7.39 42.16
N GLU A 239 10.19 8.58 42.34
CA GLU A 239 8.79 8.87 42.15
C GLU A 239 8.40 8.69 40.67
N GLU A 240 9.23 9.14 39.71
CA GLU A 240 9.03 8.94 38.28
C GLU A 240 9.06 7.47 37.91
N ALA A 241 10.11 6.76 38.37
CA ALA A 241 10.26 5.33 38.06
C ALA A 241 9.10 4.49 38.63
N TRP A 242 8.71 4.79 39.89
CA TRP A 242 7.61 4.13 40.55
C TRP A 242 6.27 4.40 39.87
N LYS A 243 6.02 5.64 39.45
CA LYS A 243 4.81 6.01 38.72
C LYS A 243 4.66 5.20 37.41
N TYR A 244 5.71 5.14 36.60
CA TYR A 244 5.69 4.33 35.39
C TYR A 244 5.42 2.83 35.68
N TYR A 245 6.07 2.30 36.71
CA TYR A 245 5.85 0.92 37.11
C TYR A 245 4.42 0.67 37.61
N GLU A 246 3.91 1.54 38.50
CA GLU A 246 2.56 1.39 39.08
C GLU A 246 1.46 1.50 38.03
N GLU A 247 1.56 2.46 37.10
CA GLU A 247 0.55 2.68 36.05
C GLU A 247 0.62 1.66 34.91
N HIS A 248 1.79 1.02 34.69
CA HIS A 248 2.06 0.22 33.49
C HIS A 248 2.80 -1.09 33.77
N ASN A 249 2.71 -1.68 34.98
CA ASN A 249 3.49 -2.86 35.38
C ASN A 249 3.40 -4.05 34.41
N GLU A 250 2.25 -4.28 33.77
CA GLU A 250 2.06 -5.36 32.79
C GLU A 250 2.86 -5.17 31.49
N TYR A 251 3.29 -3.93 31.23
CA TYR A 251 3.99 -3.53 30.02
C TYR A 251 5.45 -3.20 30.24
N ILE A 252 5.99 -3.42 31.47
CA ILE A 252 7.40 -3.22 31.74
C ILE A 252 8.17 -4.49 31.42
N LEU A 253 9.13 -4.39 30.50
CA LEU A 253 10.01 -5.48 30.08
C LEU A 253 11.15 -5.70 31.09
N GLY A 254 11.65 -4.63 31.70
CA GLY A 254 12.71 -4.69 32.69
C GLY A 254 13.14 -3.32 33.15
N MET A 255 14.13 -3.30 34.03
CA MET A 255 14.66 -2.08 34.65
C MET A 255 16.19 -2.07 34.63
N ILE A 256 16.76 -0.92 34.32
CA ILE A 256 18.18 -0.58 34.49
C ILE A 256 18.21 0.61 35.44
N SER A 257 18.88 0.50 36.58
CA SER A 257 18.83 1.55 37.61
C SER A 257 20.17 1.80 38.26
N ASP A 258 20.46 3.08 38.50
CA ASP A 258 21.46 3.44 39.49
C ASP A 258 21.06 2.91 40.87
N VAL A 259 22.00 2.82 41.80
CA VAL A 259 21.76 2.47 43.20
C VAL A 259 21.43 3.71 44.00
N ASP A 260 22.12 4.80 43.77
CA ASP A 260 22.04 6.04 44.57
C ASP A 260 21.49 7.18 43.69
N PHE A 261 20.26 7.60 43.92
CA PHE A 261 19.60 8.66 43.14
C PHE A 261 18.49 9.35 43.98
N PRO A 262 17.91 10.47 43.49
CA PRO A 262 16.94 11.25 44.28
C PRO A 262 15.66 10.52 44.63
N ARG A 263 15.29 10.65 45.92
CA ARG A 263 13.97 10.29 46.46
C ARG A 263 13.49 11.39 47.38
N ASN A 264 12.21 11.78 47.30
CA ASN A 264 11.66 12.91 48.06
C ASN A 264 12.46 14.22 47.90
N GLY A 265 13.07 14.44 46.75
CA GLY A 265 13.85 15.64 46.42
C GLY A 265 15.29 15.68 46.96
N ALA A 266 15.82 14.58 47.51
CA ALA A 266 17.20 14.45 47.95
C ALA A 266 17.84 13.14 47.48
N VAL A 267 19.10 13.14 47.13
CA VAL A 267 19.85 11.91 46.77
C VAL A 267 20.02 11.08 48.06
N GLU A 268 19.49 9.87 48.04
CA GLU A 268 19.60 8.91 49.16
C GLU A 268 20.37 7.66 48.68
N SER A 269 21.15 7.05 49.59
CA SER A 269 21.84 5.81 49.29
C SER A 269 20.89 4.63 49.24
N LYS A 270 21.18 3.64 48.36
CA LYS A 270 20.44 2.37 48.25
C LYS A 270 19.00 2.50 47.76
N VAL A 271 18.61 3.60 47.16
CA VAL A 271 17.25 3.79 46.62
C VAL A 271 16.95 2.81 45.49
N GLY A 272 17.93 2.51 44.66
CA GLY A 272 17.82 1.54 43.57
C GLY A 272 17.64 0.11 44.09
N LEU A 273 18.31 -0.27 45.19
CA LEU A 273 18.09 -1.58 45.84
C LEU A 273 16.68 -1.66 46.44
N LEU A 274 16.19 -0.57 47.03
CA LEU A 274 14.81 -0.52 47.56
C LEU A 274 13.78 -0.65 46.42
N LEU A 275 13.97 0.10 45.33
CA LEU A 275 13.09 0.04 44.16
C LEU A 275 13.08 -1.38 43.54
N ALA A 276 14.26 -1.97 43.36
CA ALA A 276 14.41 -3.34 42.87
C ALA A 276 13.71 -4.36 43.76
N ARG A 277 13.88 -4.28 45.08
CA ARG A 277 13.19 -5.18 46.02
C ARG A 277 11.69 -5.03 45.97
N THR A 278 11.18 -3.80 45.95
CA THR A 278 9.74 -3.54 45.89
C THR A 278 9.11 -4.05 44.56
N ILE A 279 9.81 -3.92 43.43
CA ILE A 279 9.37 -4.45 42.14
C ILE A 279 9.39 -6.00 42.15
N ARG A 280 10.46 -6.62 42.71
CA ARG A 280 10.59 -8.08 42.79
C ARG A 280 9.51 -8.73 43.69
N GLU A 281 9.10 -8.07 44.74
CA GLU A 281 8.01 -8.54 45.61
C GLU A 281 6.67 -8.62 44.85
N LYS A 282 6.45 -7.68 43.91
CA LYS A 282 5.23 -7.65 43.08
C LYS A 282 5.34 -8.52 41.82
N GLN A 283 6.53 -8.61 41.25
CA GLN A 283 6.80 -9.29 39.98
C GLN A 283 8.20 -9.94 40.03
N SER A 284 8.25 -11.21 40.37
CA SER A 284 9.50 -11.94 40.65
C SER A 284 10.35 -12.20 39.41
N ASP A 285 9.78 -12.12 38.22
CA ASP A 285 10.38 -12.53 36.94
C ASP A 285 10.93 -11.37 36.09
N ILE A 286 10.76 -10.11 36.56
CA ILE A 286 11.23 -8.95 35.78
C ILE A 286 12.77 -8.82 35.83
N PRO A 287 13.48 -8.71 34.70
CA PRO A 287 14.93 -8.50 34.67
C PRO A 287 15.29 -7.13 35.24
N ILE A 288 16.26 -7.08 36.19
CA ILE A 288 16.74 -5.87 36.82
C ILE A 288 18.26 -5.83 36.73
N LEU A 289 18.81 -4.74 36.20
CA LEU A 289 20.24 -4.40 36.27
C LEU A 289 20.42 -3.22 37.21
N LEU A 290 21.25 -3.40 38.22
CA LEU A 290 21.68 -2.33 39.13
C LEU A 290 23.11 -1.92 38.78
N GLN A 291 23.40 -0.65 38.88
CA GLN A 291 24.71 -0.09 38.62
C GLN A 291 25.11 0.91 39.71
N SER A 292 26.39 0.89 40.07
CA SER A 292 26.96 1.86 41.05
C SER A 292 28.48 1.98 40.86
N THR A 293 29.05 3.06 41.38
CA THR A 293 30.51 3.18 41.52
C THR A 293 31.03 2.34 42.67
N GLU A 294 30.17 1.89 43.59
CA GLU A 294 30.55 1.11 44.77
C GLU A 294 30.31 -0.39 44.56
N SER A 295 31.41 -1.18 44.59
CA SER A 295 31.31 -2.66 44.43
C SER A 295 30.64 -3.36 45.64
N SER A 296 30.54 -2.70 46.82
CA SER A 296 29.89 -3.25 48.02
C SER A 296 28.42 -3.60 47.81
N TYR A 297 27.72 -2.97 46.85
CA TYR A 297 26.29 -3.26 46.56
C TYR A 297 26.06 -4.54 45.74
N SER A 298 27.12 -5.13 45.21
CA SER A 298 27.02 -6.34 44.36
C SER A 298 26.39 -7.52 45.08
N GLU A 299 26.68 -7.71 46.37
CA GLU A 299 26.15 -8.83 47.17
C GLU A 299 24.65 -8.66 47.46
N GLU A 300 24.24 -7.44 47.87
CA GLU A 300 22.82 -7.09 48.12
C GLU A 300 22.00 -7.18 46.83
N ALA A 301 22.57 -6.74 45.68
CA ALA A 301 21.93 -6.87 44.39
C ALA A 301 21.65 -8.35 44.01
N ARG A 302 22.63 -9.24 44.28
CA ARG A 302 22.51 -10.68 44.06
C ARG A 302 21.44 -11.31 44.94
N GLU A 303 21.34 -10.90 46.20
CA GLU A 303 20.30 -11.37 47.12
C GLU A 303 18.88 -11.01 46.63
N ILE A 304 18.71 -9.87 45.99
CA ILE A 304 17.45 -9.46 45.32
C ILE A 304 17.20 -10.20 43.98
N GLY A 305 18.22 -10.89 43.48
CA GLY A 305 18.17 -11.53 42.17
C GLY A 305 18.33 -10.55 40.99
N ALA A 306 18.96 -9.38 41.25
CA ALA A 306 19.31 -8.41 40.24
C ALA A 306 20.75 -8.63 39.71
N ALA A 307 20.99 -8.36 38.45
CA ALA A 307 22.34 -8.23 37.89
C ALA A 307 22.98 -6.94 38.40
N PHE A 308 24.31 -6.92 38.49
CA PHE A 308 25.07 -5.76 38.98
C PHE A 308 26.25 -5.46 38.06
N VAL A 309 26.47 -4.17 37.76
CA VAL A 309 27.59 -3.66 36.95
C VAL A 309 28.22 -2.45 37.63
N LEU A 310 29.56 -2.35 37.58
CA LEU A 310 30.28 -1.19 38.11
C LEU A 310 30.31 -0.06 37.07
N LYS A 311 29.94 1.16 37.46
CA LYS A 311 29.97 2.35 36.60
C LYS A 311 31.39 2.73 36.16
N ASP A 312 32.43 2.36 36.93
CA ASP A 312 33.83 2.60 36.62
C ASP A 312 34.45 1.44 35.78
N SER A 313 33.65 0.44 35.37
CA SER A 313 34.13 -0.64 34.51
C SER A 313 34.53 -0.10 33.12
N PRO A 314 35.74 -0.43 32.62
CA PRO A 314 36.16 0.01 31.30
C PRO A 314 35.32 -0.60 30.16
N VAL A 315 34.51 -1.58 30.48
CA VAL A 315 33.61 -2.28 29.53
C VAL A 315 32.12 -2.12 29.87
N LEU A 316 31.80 -1.11 30.68
CA LEU A 316 30.43 -0.82 31.15
C LEU A 316 29.38 -0.88 30.03
N LEU A 317 29.63 -0.21 28.92
CA LEU A 317 28.69 -0.15 27.78
C LEU A 317 28.51 -1.51 27.11
N GLN A 318 29.55 -2.36 27.07
CA GLN A 318 29.48 -3.73 26.58
C GLN A 318 28.67 -4.60 27.56
N GLU A 319 28.91 -4.48 28.88
CA GLU A 319 28.17 -5.21 29.91
C GLU A 319 26.68 -4.87 29.88
N LEU A 320 26.35 -3.60 29.64
CA LEU A 320 24.97 -3.13 29.46
C LEU A 320 24.33 -3.77 28.20
N SER A 321 25.02 -3.76 27.06
CA SER A 321 24.59 -4.40 25.82
C SER A 321 24.38 -5.91 26.00
N ASP A 322 25.30 -6.59 26.68
CA ASP A 322 25.22 -8.03 26.93
C ASP A 322 24.07 -8.39 27.89
N PHE A 323 23.83 -7.58 28.91
CA PHE A 323 22.67 -7.73 29.77
C PHE A 323 21.36 -7.62 29.01
N MET A 324 21.22 -6.62 28.12
CA MET A 324 20.02 -6.45 27.30
C MET A 324 19.76 -7.65 26.39
N LYS A 325 20.79 -8.17 25.74
CA LYS A 325 20.69 -9.36 24.87
C LYS A 325 20.27 -10.60 25.65
N GLN A 326 20.84 -10.82 26.82
CA GLN A 326 20.64 -12.05 27.60
C GLN A 326 19.35 -12.02 28.42
N ASN A 327 18.97 -10.85 28.99
CA ASN A 327 17.90 -10.76 29.99
C ASN A 327 16.61 -10.12 29.45
N PHE A 328 16.68 -9.20 28.46
CA PHE A 328 15.47 -8.64 27.83
C PHE A 328 14.97 -9.49 26.65
N SER A 329 15.49 -10.70 26.51
CA SER A 329 15.07 -11.65 25.48
C SER A 329 15.24 -11.11 24.04
N PHE A 330 16.27 -10.28 23.83
CA PHE A 330 16.61 -9.73 22.51
C PHE A 330 17.38 -10.71 21.62
N GLY A 331 17.87 -11.82 22.20
CA GLY A 331 18.57 -12.89 21.48
C GLY A 331 17.68 -14.08 21.17
N ASP A 332 18.33 -15.23 20.89
CA ASP A 332 17.69 -16.52 20.76
C ASP A 332 17.03 -16.95 22.09
N PHE A 333 16.00 -17.77 21.99
CA PHE A 333 15.48 -18.44 23.19
C PHE A 333 16.40 -19.58 23.57
N VAL A 334 17.05 -19.46 24.73
CA VAL A 334 17.98 -20.48 25.23
C VAL A 334 17.29 -21.34 26.27
N PHE A 335 17.06 -22.60 25.95
CA PHE A 335 16.52 -23.57 26.90
C PHE A 335 17.58 -23.95 27.92
N ARG A 336 17.28 -23.73 29.19
CA ARG A 336 18.18 -24.00 30.32
C ARG A 336 17.52 -24.86 31.36
N LEU A 337 18.35 -25.61 32.09
CA LEU A 337 17.95 -26.27 33.34
C LEU A 337 18.14 -25.29 34.52
N GLU A 338 17.70 -25.65 35.70
CA GLU A 338 17.78 -24.82 36.89
C GLU A 338 19.25 -24.53 37.32
N ASP A 339 20.18 -25.42 36.99
CA ASP A 339 21.63 -25.24 37.18
C ASP A 339 22.29 -24.30 36.17
N GLY A 340 21.52 -23.78 35.20
CA GLY A 340 21.98 -22.85 34.17
C GLY A 340 22.52 -23.55 32.91
N SER A 341 22.60 -24.89 32.86
CA SER A 341 23.10 -25.63 31.69
C SER A 341 22.16 -25.46 30.49
N GLU A 342 22.72 -25.18 29.31
CA GLU A 342 21.98 -25.05 28.06
C GLU A 342 21.61 -26.41 27.47
N VAL A 343 20.35 -26.66 27.17
CA VAL A 343 19.83 -27.92 26.62
C VAL A 343 19.18 -27.75 25.25
N GLY A 344 19.06 -26.53 24.74
CA GLY A 344 18.53 -26.24 23.42
C GLY A 344 18.48 -24.74 23.15
N ARG A 345 18.33 -24.39 21.87
CA ARG A 345 18.28 -22.99 21.40
C ARG A 345 17.30 -22.83 20.25
N ALA A 346 16.55 -21.72 20.27
CA ALA A 346 15.61 -21.38 19.22
C ALA A 346 15.79 -19.90 18.79
N SER A 347 15.99 -19.66 17.49
CA SER A 347 16.17 -18.32 16.93
C SER A 347 14.84 -17.66 16.52
N ASP A 348 13.85 -18.47 16.16
CA ASP A 348 12.55 -18.04 15.64
C ASP A 348 11.39 -18.94 16.15
N LEU A 349 10.14 -18.63 15.73
CA LEU A 349 8.96 -19.39 16.16
C LEU A 349 8.96 -20.85 15.66
N SER A 350 9.59 -21.13 14.51
CA SER A 350 9.65 -22.50 13.96
C SER A 350 10.61 -23.34 14.75
N SER A 351 11.83 -22.84 14.95
CA SER A 351 12.85 -23.50 15.74
C SER A 351 12.45 -23.62 17.23
N LEU A 352 11.64 -22.67 17.76
CA LEU A 352 11.06 -22.79 19.10
C LEU A 352 10.10 -23.98 19.19
N GLU A 353 9.21 -24.14 18.21
CA GLU A 353 8.29 -25.28 18.14
C GLU A 353 9.06 -26.61 18.02
N GLU A 354 10.03 -26.69 17.11
CA GLU A 354 10.85 -27.89 16.90
C GLU A 354 11.65 -28.27 18.14
N THR A 355 12.32 -27.29 18.77
CA THR A 355 13.15 -27.53 19.97
C THR A 355 12.31 -27.98 21.16
N LEU A 356 11.08 -27.43 21.31
CA LEU A 356 10.14 -27.87 22.35
C LEU A 356 9.82 -29.37 22.31
N HIS A 357 9.87 -30.02 21.13
CA HIS A 357 9.66 -31.46 21.03
C HIS A 357 10.79 -32.29 21.62
N SER A 358 12.03 -31.73 21.67
CA SER A 358 13.23 -32.51 22.03
C SER A 358 13.84 -32.17 23.39
N VAL A 359 13.57 -30.98 23.96
CA VAL A 359 14.16 -30.56 25.24
C VAL A 359 13.61 -31.30 26.43
N PRO A 360 14.39 -31.49 27.52
CA PRO A 360 13.91 -32.10 28.79
C PRO A 360 12.69 -31.40 29.39
N ALA A 361 11.82 -32.14 30.06
CA ALA A 361 10.62 -31.63 30.70
C ALA A 361 10.95 -30.59 31.80
N GLU A 362 12.04 -30.79 32.51
CA GLU A 362 12.56 -29.89 33.55
C GLU A 362 12.87 -28.50 32.99
N SER A 363 13.38 -28.40 31.75
CA SER A 363 13.61 -27.14 31.08
C SER A 363 12.31 -26.41 30.72
N VAL A 364 11.30 -27.16 30.23
CA VAL A 364 9.99 -26.58 29.91
C VAL A 364 9.32 -26.02 31.18
N GLN A 365 9.41 -26.76 32.29
CA GLN A 365 8.90 -26.34 33.59
C GLN A 365 9.62 -25.08 34.08
N TYR A 366 10.96 -25.07 34.07
CA TYR A 366 11.81 -23.93 34.46
C TYR A 366 11.42 -22.64 33.77
N HIS A 367 11.27 -22.71 32.42
CA HIS A 367 10.90 -21.56 31.61
C HIS A 367 9.43 -21.17 31.74
N GLY A 368 8.54 -22.13 31.92
CA GLY A 368 7.11 -21.91 32.12
C GLY A 368 6.80 -21.18 33.43
N GLU A 369 7.41 -21.62 34.55
CA GLU A 369 7.24 -20.99 35.87
C GLU A 369 7.71 -19.54 35.92
N ARG A 370 8.68 -19.18 35.06
CA ARG A 370 9.28 -17.83 34.98
C ARG A 370 8.76 -16.98 33.84
N ASN A 371 7.69 -17.42 33.17
CA ASN A 371 7.07 -16.70 32.02
C ASN A 371 8.04 -16.38 30.85
N HIS A 372 9.17 -17.09 30.76
CA HIS A 372 10.20 -16.79 29.75
C HIS A 372 9.68 -16.87 28.31
N PHE A 373 8.77 -17.82 27.99
CA PHE A 373 8.12 -17.92 26.69
C PHE A 373 7.35 -16.64 26.34
N SER A 374 6.50 -16.17 27.26
CA SER A 374 5.73 -14.95 27.06
C SER A 374 6.63 -13.71 26.93
N ASN A 375 7.67 -13.59 27.74
CA ASN A 375 8.60 -12.46 27.71
C ASN A 375 9.39 -12.42 26.39
N TRP A 376 9.87 -13.59 25.91
CA TRP A 376 10.57 -13.68 24.64
C TRP A 376 9.67 -13.33 23.44
N LEU A 377 8.40 -13.71 23.47
CA LEU A 377 7.41 -13.35 22.45
C LEU A 377 7.08 -11.86 22.50
N LYS A 378 6.99 -11.24 23.69
CA LYS A 378 6.78 -9.81 23.83
C LYS A 378 7.95 -8.99 23.26
N ALA A 379 9.20 -9.40 23.56
CA ALA A 379 10.40 -8.79 23.00
C ALA A 379 10.46 -8.88 21.46
N ARG A 380 9.77 -9.86 20.88
CA ARG A 380 9.60 -10.06 19.42
C ARG A 380 8.35 -9.40 18.86
N THR A 381 7.66 -8.56 19.62
CA THR A 381 6.40 -7.92 19.20
C THR A 381 5.25 -8.88 18.87
N GLU A 382 5.34 -10.14 19.36
CA GLU A 382 4.29 -11.15 19.23
C GLU A 382 3.30 -11.08 20.41
N PHE A 383 2.74 -9.88 20.64
CA PHE A 383 1.93 -9.55 21.83
C PHE A 383 0.69 -10.45 21.97
N TRP A 384 0.01 -10.75 20.86
CA TRP A 384 -1.16 -11.62 20.89
C TRP A 384 -0.80 -13.04 21.35
N LEU A 385 0.30 -13.58 20.83
CA LEU A 385 0.78 -14.92 21.17
C LEU A 385 1.25 -14.97 22.63
N ALA A 386 2.00 -13.93 23.05
CA ALA A 386 2.42 -13.77 24.43
C ALA A 386 1.23 -13.68 25.40
N HIS A 387 0.18 -12.95 25.02
CA HIS A 387 -1.03 -12.81 25.82
C HIS A 387 -1.82 -14.12 25.92
N LYS A 388 -1.83 -14.95 24.89
CA LYS A 388 -2.49 -16.27 24.93
C LYS A 388 -1.79 -17.25 25.86
N LEU A 389 -0.47 -17.16 26.02
CA LEU A 389 0.31 -18.03 26.88
C LEU A 389 0.31 -17.59 28.34
N LYS A 390 0.21 -16.27 28.62
CA LYS A 390 0.31 -15.69 29.97
C LYS A 390 -0.83 -16.05 30.96
N PRO A 391 -2.12 -16.21 30.55
CA PRO A 391 -3.21 -16.41 31.53
C PRO A 391 -3.18 -17.74 32.25
N LYS A 392 -2.45 -18.73 31.76
CA LYS A 392 -2.37 -20.07 32.37
C LYS A 392 -1.08 -20.19 33.18
N LYS A 393 -1.22 -20.39 34.47
CA LYS A 393 -0.10 -20.72 35.36
C LYS A 393 0.29 -22.19 35.17
N VAL A 394 1.56 -22.51 35.48
CA VAL A 394 2.04 -23.88 35.46
C VAL A 394 1.16 -24.82 36.32
N THR A 395 0.62 -24.26 37.42
CA THR A 395 -0.33 -24.94 38.32
C THR A 395 -1.68 -25.28 37.69
N ASP A 396 -2.04 -24.73 36.57
CA ASP A 396 -3.30 -24.99 35.87
C ASP A 396 -3.23 -26.21 34.95
N TYR A 397 -2.06 -26.86 34.85
CA TYR A 397 -1.82 -28.06 34.07
C TYR A 397 -1.56 -29.27 34.97
N ALA A 398 -2.05 -30.42 34.54
CA ALA A 398 -1.88 -31.66 35.30
C ALA A 398 -0.43 -32.17 35.22
N THR A 399 0.23 -31.96 34.08
CA THR A 399 1.61 -32.43 33.85
C THR A 399 2.43 -31.37 33.08
N VAL A 400 3.74 -31.46 33.16
CA VAL A 400 4.66 -30.62 32.36
C VAL A 400 4.47 -30.85 30.87
N GLU A 401 4.12 -32.08 30.48
CA GLU A 401 3.85 -32.42 29.10
C GLU A 401 2.59 -31.72 28.56
N ASP A 402 1.59 -31.48 29.40
CA ASP A 402 0.42 -30.69 29.01
C ASP A 402 0.79 -29.22 28.72
N ILE A 403 1.77 -28.65 29.47
CA ILE A 403 2.32 -27.32 29.21
C ILE A 403 3.00 -27.33 27.84
N ARG A 404 3.89 -28.28 27.60
CA ARG A 404 4.61 -28.43 26.32
C ARG A 404 3.64 -28.49 25.15
N GLN A 405 2.67 -29.38 25.21
CA GLN A 405 1.66 -29.56 24.15
C GLN A 405 0.80 -28.32 23.95
N HIS A 406 0.47 -27.63 25.02
CA HIS A 406 -0.26 -26.36 24.92
C HIS A 406 0.56 -25.30 24.21
N VAL A 407 1.84 -25.07 24.55
CA VAL A 407 2.71 -24.10 23.90
C VAL A 407 2.91 -24.45 22.43
N ILE A 408 3.20 -25.72 22.10
CA ILE A 408 3.33 -26.22 20.72
C ILE A 408 2.04 -25.97 19.94
N LYS A 409 0.88 -26.29 20.49
CA LYS A 409 -0.40 -26.10 19.83
C LYS A 409 -0.67 -24.64 19.54
N VAL A 410 -0.42 -23.75 20.51
CA VAL A 410 -0.65 -22.30 20.33
C VAL A 410 0.32 -21.73 19.29
N LEU A 411 1.59 -22.17 19.28
CA LEU A 411 2.58 -21.79 18.26
C LEU A 411 2.15 -22.27 16.87
N LYS A 412 1.74 -23.53 16.75
CA LYS A 412 1.28 -24.13 15.49
C LYS A 412 0.04 -23.44 14.96
N ASP A 413 -1.01 -23.27 15.77
CA ASP A 413 -2.25 -22.57 15.41
C ASP A 413 -1.94 -21.15 14.91
N TYR A 414 -1.00 -20.44 15.56
CA TYR A 414 -0.60 -19.10 15.21
C TYR A 414 0.19 -19.06 13.87
N ARG A 415 1.10 -20.02 13.68
CA ARG A 415 1.85 -20.13 12.40
C ARG A 415 0.92 -20.48 11.24
N GLU A 416 -0.03 -21.39 11.44
CA GLU A 416 -1.03 -21.72 10.42
C GLU A 416 -1.89 -20.50 10.05
N ILE A 417 -2.34 -19.72 11.05
CA ILE A 417 -3.08 -18.45 10.80
C ILE A 417 -2.22 -17.47 10.01
N ARG A 418 -0.93 -17.35 10.36
CA ARG A 418 0.01 -16.48 9.65
C ARG A 418 0.36 -16.97 8.24
N GLN A 419 0.56 -18.26 8.05
CA GLN A 419 0.83 -18.85 6.74
C GLN A 419 -0.34 -18.65 5.77
N ARG A 420 -1.57 -18.69 6.25
CA ARG A 420 -2.76 -18.38 5.46
C ARG A 420 -2.79 -16.94 4.95
N ALA A 421 -2.13 -16.02 5.64
CA ALA A 421 -2.11 -14.59 5.29
C ALA A 421 -0.93 -14.20 4.38
N ASN A 422 0.11 -15.04 4.23
CA ASN A 422 1.37 -14.67 3.62
C ASN A 422 1.62 -15.38 2.29
N ILE A 423 2.49 -14.78 1.46
CA ILE A 423 3.07 -15.45 0.30
C ILE A 423 4.24 -16.30 0.82
N THR A 424 4.10 -17.62 0.78
CA THR A 424 5.14 -18.59 1.21
C THR A 424 5.88 -19.13 -0.01
N ASP A 425 7.05 -19.72 0.18
CA ASP A 425 7.68 -20.51 -0.88
C ASP A 425 6.78 -21.71 -1.21
N PHE A 426 6.70 -22.04 -2.50
CA PHE A 426 5.85 -23.12 -2.97
C PHE A 426 6.35 -24.46 -2.46
N SER A 427 5.45 -25.22 -1.84
CA SER A 427 5.65 -26.62 -1.48
C SER A 427 4.35 -27.38 -1.70
N LYS A 428 4.43 -28.53 -2.37
CA LYS A 428 3.28 -29.39 -2.66
C LYS A 428 2.53 -29.79 -1.38
N ASP A 429 3.25 -30.04 -0.29
CA ASP A 429 2.67 -30.53 0.97
C ASP A 429 1.84 -29.47 1.71
N THR A 430 2.13 -28.19 1.47
CA THR A 430 1.50 -27.06 2.19
C THR A 430 0.59 -26.20 1.31
N PHE A 431 0.60 -26.39 -0.01
CA PHE A 431 -0.18 -25.59 -0.94
C PHE A 431 -1.64 -26.05 -0.98
N ASP A 432 -2.57 -25.14 -0.62
CA ASP A 432 -4.02 -25.35 -0.77
C ASP A 432 -4.48 -24.82 -2.12
N PRO A 433 -4.98 -25.67 -3.06
CA PRO A 433 -5.44 -25.25 -4.40
C PRO A 433 -6.62 -24.26 -4.41
N GLU A 434 -7.28 -24.07 -3.26
CA GLU A 434 -8.41 -23.12 -3.16
C GLU A 434 -8.02 -21.73 -2.64
N SER A 435 -6.93 -21.61 -1.88
CA SER A 435 -6.65 -20.36 -1.16
C SER A 435 -5.19 -19.98 -1.01
N SER A 436 -4.23 -20.83 -1.35
CA SER A 436 -2.81 -20.53 -1.17
C SER A 436 -2.31 -19.51 -2.20
N PHE A 437 -1.40 -18.66 -1.77
CA PHE A 437 -0.60 -17.83 -2.66
C PHE A 437 0.87 -18.08 -2.34
N ALA A 438 1.59 -18.70 -3.28
CA ALA A 438 2.95 -19.12 -3.07
C ALA A 438 3.92 -18.49 -4.07
N ARG A 439 5.21 -18.46 -3.72
CA ARG A 439 6.31 -17.96 -4.54
C ARG A 439 7.10 -19.12 -5.11
N ILE A 440 7.48 -19.02 -6.38
CA ILE A 440 8.41 -19.92 -7.06
C ILE A 440 9.65 -19.12 -7.47
N GLY A 441 10.82 -19.59 -7.09
CA GLY A 441 12.08 -18.89 -7.35
C GLY A 441 12.28 -17.63 -6.52
N GLY A 442 13.48 -17.04 -6.62
CA GLY A 442 13.89 -15.85 -5.87
C GLY A 442 13.58 -14.52 -6.57
N GLY A 443 13.92 -13.43 -5.88
CA GLY A 443 13.76 -12.08 -6.39
C GLY A 443 12.42 -11.44 -6.03
N SER A 444 12.09 -10.31 -6.66
CA SER A 444 10.84 -9.59 -6.45
C SER A 444 9.66 -10.31 -7.12
N LEU A 445 8.48 -10.17 -6.55
CA LEU A 445 7.23 -10.68 -7.12
C LEU A 445 6.48 -9.64 -7.98
N GLY A 446 7.01 -8.42 -8.09
CA GLY A 446 6.39 -7.32 -8.82
C GLY A 446 5.18 -6.68 -8.12
N GLY A 447 4.62 -5.64 -8.74
CA GLY A 447 3.57 -4.80 -8.15
C GLY A 447 2.25 -5.55 -7.94
N LYS A 448 1.72 -6.18 -8.99
CA LYS A 448 0.44 -6.90 -8.91
C LYS A 448 0.45 -8.04 -7.89
N ALA A 449 1.52 -8.85 -7.82
CA ALA A 449 1.60 -9.94 -6.86
C ALA A 449 1.67 -9.42 -5.43
N ARG A 450 2.41 -8.33 -5.18
CA ARG A 450 2.45 -7.67 -3.87
C ARG A 450 1.09 -7.12 -3.47
N GLY A 451 0.38 -6.48 -4.41
CA GLY A 451 -0.99 -5.99 -4.19
C GLY A 451 -1.96 -7.11 -3.80
N LEU A 452 -1.93 -8.24 -4.51
CA LEU A 452 -2.76 -9.42 -4.19
C LEU A 452 -2.40 -10.04 -2.83
N GLY A 453 -1.10 -10.16 -2.52
CA GLY A 453 -0.63 -10.62 -1.21
C GLY A 453 -1.10 -9.71 -0.08
N PHE A 454 -1.07 -8.40 -0.29
CA PHE A 454 -1.58 -7.42 0.66
C PHE A 454 -3.10 -7.58 0.89
N VAL A 455 -3.89 -7.70 -0.17
CA VAL A 455 -5.33 -7.95 -0.07
C VAL A 455 -5.62 -9.24 0.68
N LYS A 456 -4.89 -10.32 0.37
CA LYS A 456 -5.02 -11.59 1.09
C LYS A 456 -4.78 -11.42 2.59
N THR A 457 -3.74 -10.67 2.95
CA THR A 457 -3.42 -10.33 4.34
C THR A 457 -4.55 -9.53 5.00
N LEU A 458 -5.09 -8.51 4.32
CA LEU A 458 -6.24 -7.74 4.80
C LEU A 458 -7.46 -8.63 5.05
N LEU A 459 -7.85 -9.44 4.06
CA LEU A 459 -9.02 -10.32 4.16
C LEU A 459 -8.90 -11.33 5.32
N ASN A 460 -7.69 -11.86 5.56
CA ASN A 460 -7.44 -12.79 6.65
C ASN A 460 -7.40 -12.09 8.01
N ASN A 461 -6.68 -10.96 8.13
CA ASN A 461 -6.57 -10.22 9.37
C ASN A 461 -7.91 -9.72 9.89
N TYR A 462 -8.82 -9.38 8.97
CA TYR A 462 -10.17 -8.91 9.30
C TYR A 462 -11.23 -10.01 9.16
N ASN A 463 -10.84 -11.29 9.03
CA ASN A 463 -11.74 -12.46 8.89
C ASN A 463 -12.87 -12.27 7.86
N MET A 464 -12.57 -11.57 6.75
CA MET A 464 -13.54 -11.16 5.75
C MET A 464 -14.10 -12.32 4.94
N ARG A 465 -13.44 -13.49 5.00
CA ARG A 465 -13.76 -14.65 4.15
C ARG A 465 -15.23 -15.05 4.18
N TYR A 466 -15.86 -15.00 5.34
CA TYR A 466 -17.27 -15.37 5.54
C TYR A 466 -18.04 -14.24 6.27
N ALA A 467 -17.69 -12.98 6.01
CA ALA A 467 -18.33 -11.83 6.63
C ALA A 467 -19.80 -11.68 6.26
N PHE A 468 -20.19 -12.22 5.11
CA PHE A 468 -21.57 -12.19 4.62
C PHE A 468 -22.13 -13.62 4.51
N GLU A 469 -23.37 -13.80 4.94
CA GLU A 469 -24.05 -15.07 4.88
C GLU A 469 -24.19 -15.56 3.42
N GLY A 470 -23.84 -16.81 3.16
CA GLY A 470 -23.89 -17.41 1.83
C GLY A 470 -22.85 -16.94 0.84
N ALA A 471 -21.90 -16.06 1.24
CA ALA A 471 -20.81 -15.56 0.41
C ALA A 471 -19.44 -15.93 0.99
N LYS A 472 -18.49 -16.32 0.12
CA LYS A 472 -17.07 -16.55 0.42
C LYS A 472 -16.24 -15.49 -0.31
N ILE A 473 -15.61 -14.58 0.43
CA ILE A 473 -14.70 -13.57 -0.11
C ILE A 473 -13.26 -14.08 -0.04
N PHE A 474 -12.51 -14.07 -1.13
CA PHE A 474 -11.16 -14.65 -1.16
C PHE A 474 -10.31 -14.07 -2.29
N VAL A 475 -8.99 -14.24 -2.19
CA VAL A 475 -8.06 -14.12 -3.31
C VAL A 475 -7.89 -15.53 -3.89
N PRO A 476 -8.10 -15.74 -5.21
CA PRO A 476 -7.93 -17.04 -5.84
C PRO A 476 -6.52 -17.60 -5.62
N ALA A 477 -6.40 -18.93 -5.51
CA ALA A 477 -5.11 -19.57 -5.36
C ALA A 477 -4.19 -19.22 -6.53
N ALA A 478 -2.94 -18.91 -6.22
CA ALA A 478 -1.97 -18.46 -7.19
C ALA A 478 -0.54 -18.86 -6.82
N VAL A 479 0.33 -18.95 -7.82
CA VAL A 479 1.77 -18.96 -7.66
C VAL A 479 2.37 -17.78 -8.40
N ALA A 480 3.40 -17.16 -7.83
CA ALA A 480 4.12 -16.06 -8.44
C ALA A 480 5.57 -16.44 -8.67
N ILE A 481 6.01 -16.38 -9.94
CA ILE A 481 7.40 -16.63 -10.32
C ILE A 481 8.18 -15.34 -10.12
N GLY A 482 9.26 -15.41 -9.30
CA GLY A 482 10.07 -14.25 -8.96
C GLY A 482 11.00 -13.78 -10.09
N THR A 483 11.43 -12.53 -10.01
CA THR A 483 12.25 -11.88 -11.07
C THR A 483 13.61 -12.52 -11.31
N ASN A 484 14.17 -13.26 -10.34
CA ASN A 484 15.44 -13.98 -10.58
C ASN A 484 15.30 -15.05 -11.66
N VAL A 485 14.11 -15.66 -11.80
CA VAL A 485 13.84 -16.65 -12.85
C VAL A 485 13.86 -15.98 -14.23
N PHE A 486 13.33 -14.77 -14.34
CA PHE A 486 13.38 -13.97 -15.56
C PHE A 486 14.84 -13.63 -15.95
N ASP A 487 15.65 -13.16 -14.98
CA ASP A 487 17.07 -12.88 -15.24
C ASP A 487 17.80 -14.13 -15.72
N GLN A 488 17.64 -15.27 -15.02
CA GLN A 488 18.25 -16.55 -15.41
C GLN A 488 17.81 -17.00 -16.82
N PHE A 489 16.53 -16.84 -17.14
CA PHE A 489 15.99 -17.18 -18.46
C PHE A 489 16.63 -16.32 -19.55
N LEU A 490 16.77 -15.01 -19.37
CA LEU A 490 17.40 -14.12 -20.35
C LEU A 490 18.90 -14.42 -20.52
N GLU A 491 19.62 -14.65 -19.44
CA GLU A 491 21.07 -14.84 -19.45
C GLU A 491 21.46 -16.17 -20.10
N HIS A 492 20.84 -17.28 -19.69
CA HIS A 492 21.19 -18.61 -20.20
C HIS A 492 20.78 -18.82 -21.67
N ASN A 493 19.79 -18.07 -22.14
CA ASN A 493 19.37 -18.13 -23.55
C ASN A 493 19.98 -17.00 -24.41
N ASN A 494 20.86 -16.15 -23.86
CA ASN A 494 21.50 -14.99 -24.53
C ASN A 494 20.48 -14.03 -25.19
N LEU A 495 19.33 -13.81 -24.56
CA LEU A 495 18.23 -13.02 -25.15
C LEU A 495 18.32 -11.52 -24.85
N ARG A 496 19.08 -11.10 -23.83
CA ARG A 496 19.06 -9.72 -23.31
C ARG A 496 19.42 -8.68 -24.36
N GLU A 497 20.47 -8.89 -25.12
CA GLU A 497 20.93 -7.94 -26.15
C GLU A 497 19.92 -7.82 -27.30
N LEU A 498 19.41 -8.94 -27.80
CA LEU A 498 18.37 -8.97 -28.84
C LEU A 498 17.11 -8.26 -28.34
N ALA A 499 16.64 -8.58 -27.15
CA ALA A 499 15.41 -8.04 -26.57
C ALA A 499 15.48 -6.50 -26.40
N LEU A 500 16.62 -5.95 -26.00
CA LEU A 500 16.81 -4.50 -25.83
C LEU A 500 16.88 -3.77 -27.20
N ASN A 501 17.56 -4.34 -28.19
CA ASN A 501 17.89 -3.65 -29.45
C ASN A 501 16.87 -3.85 -30.57
N SER A 502 16.19 -5.02 -30.62
CA SER A 502 15.21 -5.27 -31.68
C SER A 502 13.97 -4.39 -31.56
N THR A 503 13.47 -3.90 -32.69
CA THR A 503 12.20 -3.14 -32.80
C THR A 503 11.07 -3.98 -33.40
N ASP A 504 11.35 -5.23 -33.77
CA ASP A 504 10.38 -6.17 -34.31
C ASP A 504 9.84 -7.09 -33.21
N ASP A 505 8.58 -6.87 -32.83
CA ASP A 505 7.90 -7.65 -31.80
C ASP A 505 7.80 -9.15 -32.16
N ARG A 506 7.80 -9.50 -33.47
CA ARG A 506 7.76 -10.90 -33.93
C ARG A 506 9.11 -11.57 -33.70
N GLU A 507 10.20 -10.89 -34.05
CA GLU A 507 11.56 -11.42 -33.84
C GLU A 507 11.79 -11.69 -32.35
N ILE A 508 11.36 -10.77 -31.47
CA ILE A 508 11.42 -10.94 -30.02
C ILE A 508 10.58 -12.16 -29.58
N ALA A 509 9.32 -12.25 -30.02
CA ALA A 509 8.44 -13.36 -29.66
C ALA A 509 9.00 -14.72 -30.12
N ASP A 510 9.51 -14.82 -31.36
CA ASP A 510 10.06 -16.06 -31.93
C ASP A 510 11.33 -16.51 -31.17
N SER A 511 12.19 -15.56 -30.81
CA SER A 511 13.41 -15.83 -30.05
C SER A 511 13.11 -16.32 -28.62
N PHE A 512 12.15 -15.70 -27.93
CA PHE A 512 11.73 -16.13 -26.59
C PHE A 512 11.05 -17.51 -26.62
N HIS A 513 10.24 -17.77 -27.61
CA HIS A 513 9.59 -19.07 -27.78
C HIS A 513 10.59 -20.20 -28.02
N SER A 514 11.55 -19.98 -28.92
CA SER A 514 12.57 -20.99 -29.27
C SER A 514 13.60 -21.22 -28.18
N ALA A 515 13.65 -20.36 -27.14
CA ALA A 515 14.54 -20.51 -26.01
C ALA A 515 14.33 -21.85 -25.29
N SER A 516 15.41 -22.65 -25.18
CA SER A 516 15.32 -24.01 -24.66
C SER A 516 15.52 -24.10 -23.14
N TYR A 517 16.24 -23.14 -22.53
CA TYR A 517 16.53 -23.18 -21.11
C TYR A 517 15.39 -22.55 -20.30
N PHE A 518 14.96 -23.28 -19.29
CA PHE A 518 14.16 -22.77 -18.18
C PHE A 518 14.67 -23.45 -16.90
N PRO A 519 14.77 -22.76 -15.73
CA PRO A 519 15.37 -23.36 -14.52
C PRO A 519 14.69 -24.67 -14.11
N PRO A 520 15.44 -25.79 -13.97
CA PRO A 520 14.83 -27.11 -13.73
C PRO A 520 14.00 -27.20 -12.46
N GLU A 521 14.41 -26.51 -11.39
CA GLU A 521 13.68 -26.46 -10.12
C GLU A 521 12.30 -25.81 -10.30
N VAL A 522 12.23 -24.74 -11.11
CA VAL A 522 10.97 -24.04 -11.41
C VAL A 522 10.05 -24.94 -12.23
N ILE A 523 10.59 -25.68 -13.20
CA ILE A 523 9.83 -26.66 -13.99
C ILE A 523 9.19 -27.71 -13.07
N THR A 524 9.98 -28.24 -12.11
CA THR A 524 9.49 -29.24 -11.15
C THR A 524 8.34 -28.69 -10.29
N GLN A 525 8.51 -27.48 -9.73
CA GLN A 525 7.50 -26.83 -8.90
C GLN A 525 6.24 -26.48 -9.70
N LEU A 526 6.37 -26.04 -10.96
CA LEU A 526 5.22 -25.78 -11.84
C LEU A 526 4.47 -27.08 -12.19
N ARG A 527 5.17 -28.19 -12.42
CA ARG A 527 4.54 -29.51 -12.63
C ARG A 527 3.72 -29.93 -11.42
N GLU A 528 4.29 -29.83 -10.22
CA GLU A 528 3.61 -30.13 -8.97
C GLU A 528 2.37 -29.26 -8.75
N PHE A 529 2.48 -27.97 -9.09
CA PHE A 529 1.34 -27.04 -9.03
C PHE A 529 0.21 -27.47 -10.00
N LEU A 530 0.55 -27.86 -11.23
CA LEU A 530 -0.43 -28.33 -12.22
C LEU A 530 -1.07 -29.66 -11.86
N GLU A 531 -0.37 -30.54 -11.13
CA GLU A 531 -0.98 -31.77 -10.60
C GLU A 531 -2.12 -31.47 -9.61
N MET A 532 -2.02 -30.37 -8.86
CA MET A 532 -2.98 -29.96 -7.86
C MET A 532 -4.09 -29.05 -8.40
N VAL A 533 -3.81 -28.29 -9.46
CA VAL A 533 -4.72 -27.28 -10.02
C VAL A 533 -5.06 -27.66 -11.46
N CYS A 534 -6.27 -28.22 -11.64
CA CYS A 534 -6.79 -28.68 -12.94
C CYS A 534 -7.94 -27.80 -13.47
N VAL A 535 -7.95 -26.51 -13.14
CA VAL A 535 -8.93 -25.52 -13.61
C VAL A 535 -8.24 -24.47 -14.46
N PRO A 536 -8.96 -23.70 -15.26
CA PRO A 536 -8.37 -22.65 -16.08
C PRO A 536 -7.54 -21.67 -15.29
N LEU A 537 -6.46 -21.20 -15.92
CA LEU A 537 -5.45 -20.32 -15.30
C LEU A 537 -5.38 -18.98 -16.03
N ALA A 538 -5.17 -17.93 -15.28
CA ALA A 538 -4.75 -16.62 -15.77
C ALA A 538 -3.25 -16.45 -15.52
N VAL A 539 -2.47 -16.22 -16.58
CA VAL A 539 -1.03 -15.95 -16.53
C VAL A 539 -0.83 -14.48 -16.77
N ARG A 540 -0.42 -13.77 -15.74
CA ARG A 540 -0.40 -12.30 -15.70
C ARG A 540 1.02 -11.79 -15.45
N SER A 541 1.38 -10.71 -16.15
CA SER A 541 2.56 -9.93 -15.84
C SER A 541 2.49 -9.34 -14.42
N SER A 542 3.64 -9.21 -13.78
CA SER A 542 3.80 -8.52 -12.51
C SER A 542 5.18 -7.88 -12.48
N SER A 543 5.35 -6.78 -13.20
CA SER A 543 6.62 -6.08 -13.25
C SER A 543 6.88 -5.27 -11.97
N LEU A 544 8.11 -4.80 -11.82
CA LEU A 544 8.47 -3.93 -10.69
C LEU A 544 7.74 -2.60 -10.74
N LEU A 545 7.45 -2.09 -11.94
CA LEU A 545 6.81 -0.79 -12.18
C LEU A 545 5.28 -0.87 -12.24
N GLU A 546 4.69 -2.06 -12.46
CA GLU A 546 3.24 -2.24 -12.42
C GLU A 546 2.68 -1.93 -11.03
N ASP A 547 1.54 -1.27 -11.00
CA ASP A 547 0.86 -0.80 -9.78
C ASP A 547 1.71 0.20 -8.95
N SER A 548 2.68 0.88 -9.60
CA SER A 548 3.36 2.04 -9.03
C SER A 548 2.36 3.16 -8.73
N GLN A 549 2.55 3.84 -7.59
CA GLN A 549 1.68 4.98 -7.20
C GLN A 549 1.83 6.19 -8.12
N TYR A 550 2.93 6.30 -8.88
CA TYR A 550 3.26 7.47 -9.67
C TYR A 550 3.10 7.27 -11.17
N HIS A 551 3.39 6.07 -11.68
CA HIS A 551 3.33 5.71 -13.09
C HIS A 551 2.77 4.30 -13.26
N PRO A 552 1.45 4.10 -13.22
CA PRO A 552 0.88 2.78 -13.41
C PRO A 552 1.05 2.31 -14.87
N PHE A 553 1.77 1.22 -15.06
CA PHE A 553 1.97 0.53 -16.36
C PHE A 553 0.72 -0.29 -16.74
N ALA A 554 -0.45 0.34 -16.70
CA ALA A 554 -1.70 -0.37 -16.94
C ALA A 554 -1.89 -0.70 -18.43
N GLY A 555 -2.08 -1.99 -18.73
CA GLY A 555 -2.34 -2.45 -20.10
C GLY A 555 -1.15 -2.44 -21.05
N VAL A 556 0.06 -2.19 -20.56
CA VAL A 556 1.30 -2.21 -21.34
C VAL A 556 1.77 -3.65 -21.55
N TYR A 557 1.68 -4.47 -20.51
CA TYR A 557 2.08 -5.87 -20.55
C TYR A 557 0.91 -6.81 -20.78
N GLU A 558 1.24 -8.01 -21.27
CA GLU A 558 0.26 -8.99 -21.70
C GLU A 558 -0.27 -9.86 -20.55
N THR A 559 -1.53 -10.22 -20.62
CA THR A 559 -2.21 -11.21 -19.77
C THR A 559 -2.83 -12.27 -20.66
N TYR A 560 -2.61 -13.54 -20.32
CA TYR A 560 -3.15 -14.68 -21.05
C TYR A 560 -4.02 -15.55 -20.14
N MET A 561 -5.05 -16.16 -20.73
CA MET A 561 -5.85 -17.17 -20.07
C MET A 561 -5.69 -18.50 -20.81
N ILE A 562 -5.41 -19.59 -20.08
CA ILE A 562 -5.25 -20.93 -20.64
C ILE A 562 -6.24 -21.90 -20.01
N PRO A 563 -6.77 -22.86 -20.79
CA PRO A 563 -7.79 -23.81 -20.32
C PRO A 563 -7.30 -24.75 -19.24
N ASN A 564 -6.03 -25.14 -19.27
CA ASN A 564 -5.39 -26.06 -18.32
C ASN A 564 -6.18 -27.35 -18.07
N ASN A 565 -6.82 -27.88 -19.12
CA ASN A 565 -7.75 -29.00 -19.02
C ASN A 565 -7.32 -30.25 -19.79
N HIS A 566 -6.11 -30.26 -20.36
CA HIS A 566 -5.56 -31.46 -21.01
C HIS A 566 -5.33 -32.57 -19.97
N ALA A 567 -5.59 -33.84 -20.34
CA ALA A 567 -5.44 -34.98 -19.44
C ALA A 567 -3.98 -35.23 -19.03
N ASP A 568 -3.05 -34.98 -19.94
CA ASP A 568 -1.62 -35.11 -19.70
C ASP A 568 -1.04 -33.84 -19.07
N THR A 569 -0.41 -34.00 -17.90
CA THR A 569 0.22 -32.89 -17.15
C THR A 569 1.40 -32.28 -17.88
N GLU A 570 2.16 -33.08 -18.64
CA GLU A 570 3.32 -32.56 -19.38
C GLU A 570 2.87 -31.63 -20.51
N THR A 571 1.79 -31.95 -21.23
CA THR A 571 1.17 -31.05 -22.20
C THR A 571 0.73 -29.74 -21.55
N ARG A 572 0.06 -29.78 -20.40
CA ARG A 572 -0.34 -28.57 -19.65
C ARG A 572 0.86 -27.75 -19.21
N LEU A 573 1.95 -28.40 -18.82
CA LEU A 573 3.21 -27.74 -18.43
C LEU A 573 3.83 -27.01 -19.63
N GLN A 574 3.89 -27.62 -20.79
CA GLN A 574 4.42 -27.00 -22.01
C GLN A 574 3.56 -25.80 -22.45
N GLU A 575 2.23 -25.90 -22.35
CA GLU A 575 1.31 -24.78 -22.58
C GLU A 575 1.58 -23.63 -21.62
N LEU A 576 1.78 -23.92 -20.35
CA LEU A 576 2.07 -22.92 -19.31
C LEU A 576 3.43 -22.26 -19.55
N LEU A 577 4.49 -23.04 -19.81
CA LEU A 577 5.84 -22.50 -20.10
C LEU A 577 5.84 -21.62 -21.36
N THR A 578 5.14 -22.02 -22.42
CA THR A 578 4.96 -21.22 -23.63
C THR A 578 4.29 -19.88 -23.30
N THR A 579 3.28 -19.91 -22.46
CA THR A 579 2.55 -18.70 -22.05
C THR A 579 3.41 -17.78 -21.18
N ILE A 580 4.23 -18.33 -20.27
CA ILE A 580 5.18 -17.56 -19.46
C ILE A 580 6.22 -16.87 -20.36
N LYS A 581 6.76 -17.57 -21.37
CA LYS A 581 7.71 -16.99 -22.32
C LYS A 581 7.08 -15.83 -23.11
N LYS A 582 5.80 -15.91 -23.48
CA LYS A 582 5.07 -14.78 -24.08
C LYS A 582 4.95 -13.56 -23.16
N VAL A 583 4.66 -13.79 -21.89
CA VAL A 583 4.64 -12.69 -20.90
C VAL A 583 6.03 -12.06 -20.76
N TYR A 584 7.08 -12.88 -20.72
CA TYR A 584 8.47 -12.38 -20.69
C TYR A 584 8.82 -11.56 -21.94
N ALA A 585 8.44 -12.02 -23.14
CA ALA A 585 8.67 -11.32 -24.40
C ALA A 585 7.97 -9.93 -24.43
N SER A 586 6.76 -9.82 -23.86
CA SER A 586 5.98 -8.59 -23.86
C SER A 586 6.65 -7.44 -23.09
N THR A 587 7.60 -7.75 -22.22
CA THR A 587 8.44 -6.74 -21.52
C THR A 587 9.23 -5.88 -22.51
N PHE A 588 9.56 -6.43 -23.68
CA PHE A 588 10.44 -5.79 -24.67
C PHE A 588 9.73 -5.38 -25.96
N TYR A 589 8.42 -5.50 -26.03
CA TYR A 589 7.65 -5.08 -27.21
C TYR A 589 7.71 -3.57 -27.42
N LYS A 590 7.48 -3.13 -28.64
CA LYS A 590 7.52 -1.73 -29.04
C LYS A 590 6.66 -0.83 -28.12
N ALA A 591 5.44 -1.26 -27.81
CA ALA A 591 4.54 -0.52 -26.92
C ALA A 591 5.15 -0.26 -25.53
N THR A 592 5.81 -1.28 -24.97
CA THR A 592 6.53 -1.18 -23.68
C THR A 592 7.72 -0.22 -23.77
N LYS A 593 8.54 -0.38 -24.82
CA LYS A 593 9.71 0.48 -25.05
C LYS A 593 9.31 1.95 -25.20
N ASP A 594 8.26 2.22 -25.98
CA ASP A 594 7.77 3.57 -26.19
C ASP A 594 7.13 4.17 -24.94
N TYR A 595 6.51 3.36 -24.08
CA TYR A 595 5.99 3.81 -22.80
C TYR A 595 7.12 4.18 -21.82
N ILE A 596 8.13 3.31 -21.67
CA ILE A 596 9.27 3.52 -20.76
C ILE A 596 10.06 4.78 -21.14
N LYS A 597 10.23 5.08 -22.44
CA LYS A 597 10.89 6.32 -22.91
C LYS A 597 10.25 7.62 -22.40
N GLN A 598 8.97 7.57 -22.02
CA GLN A 598 8.25 8.74 -21.47
C GLN A 598 8.37 8.86 -19.95
N THR A 599 9.06 7.93 -19.32
CA THR A 599 9.29 7.88 -17.88
C THR A 599 10.77 8.08 -17.57
N ALA A 600 11.10 8.28 -16.29
CA ALA A 600 12.49 8.34 -15.83
C ALA A 600 13.18 6.96 -15.73
N TYR A 601 12.46 5.88 -16.03
CA TYR A 601 12.95 4.51 -15.88
C TYR A 601 13.72 4.04 -17.11
N ARG A 602 14.62 3.08 -16.92
CA ARG A 602 15.39 2.44 -17.99
C ARG A 602 14.85 1.05 -18.25
N LEU A 603 14.70 0.70 -19.53
CA LEU A 603 14.23 -0.64 -19.94
C LEU A 603 15.14 -1.77 -19.43
N GLU A 604 16.45 -1.51 -19.29
CA GLU A 604 17.43 -2.46 -18.80
C GLU A 604 17.21 -2.87 -17.33
N GLU A 605 16.59 -1.99 -16.54
CA GLU A 605 16.29 -2.19 -15.12
C GLU A 605 14.94 -2.88 -14.91
N GLU A 606 14.11 -2.96 -15.97
CA GLU A 606 12.80 -3.57 -15.86
C GLU A 606 12.91 -5.10 -15.75
N LYS A 607 12.23 -5.65 -14.75
CA LYS A 607 12.23 -7.08 -14.45
C LYS A 607 10.81 -7.58 -14.35
N MET A 608 10.56 -8.76 -14.91
CA MET A 608 9.24 -9.37 -14.99
C MET A 608 9.09 -10.55 -14.04
N ALA A 609 8.18 -10.44 -13.09
CA ALA A 609 7.60 -11.59 -12.39
C ALA A 609 6.31 -12.01 -13.08
N VAL A 610 5.89 -13.25 -12.90
CA VAL A 610 4.67 -13.79 -13.52
C VAL A 610 3.76 -14.39 -12.45
N ILE A 611 2.50 -13.97 -12.44
CA ILE A 611 1.46 -14.55 -11.58
C ILE A 611 0.69 -15.58 -12.40
N ILE A 612 0.58 -16.79 -11.87
CA ILE A 612 -0.24 -17.88 -12.40
C ILE A 612 -1.37 -18.08 -11.39
N MET A 613 -2.57 -17.67 -11.75
CA MET A 613 -3.71 -17.62 -10.82
C MET A 613 -4.87 -18.45 -11.35
N ARG A 614 -5.50 -19.23 -10.47
CA ARG A 614 -6.76 -19.92 -10.74
C ARG A 614 -7.84 -18.90 -11.14
N THR A 615 -8.57 -19.16 -12.21
CA THR A 615 -9.71 -18.32 -12.61
C THR A 615 -10.93 -18.58 -11.71
N VAL A 616 -11.76 -17.54 -11.51
CA VAL A 616 -13.05 -17.63 -10.81
C VAL A 616 -14.14 -17.87 -11.83
N GLY A 617 -15.04 -18.80 -11.56
CA GLY A 617 -16.17 -19.13 -12.46
C GLY A 617 -16.54 -20.59 -12.41
N ALA A 618 -17.43 -20.96 -13.31
CA ALA A 618 -17.90 -22.33 -13.49
C ALA A 618 -17.74 -22.80 -14.96
N ALA A 619 -17.61 -24.11 -15.14
CA ALA A 619 -17.63 -24.73 -16.44
C ALA A 619 -19.10 -24.97 -16.89
N HIS A 620 -19.38 -24.57 -18.12
CA HIS A 620 -20.66 -24.78 -18.79
C HIS A 620 -20.37 -25.43 -20.14
N ASP A 621 -20.55 -26.73 -20.25
CA ASP A 621 -20.16 -27.57 -21.40
C ASP A 621 -18.70 -27.34 -21.82
N ASN A 622 -18.48 -26.68 -22.95
CA ASN A 622 -17.17 -26.35 -23.51
C ASN A 622 -16.73 -24.90 -23.24
N ARG A 623 -17.31 -24.24 -22.25
CA ARG A 623 -17.02 -22.84 -21.86
C ARG A 623 -16.74 -22.73 -20.36
N PHE A 624 -15.91 -21.75 -19.99
CA PHE A 624 -15.68 -21.40 -18.59
C PHE A 624 -15.77 -19.87 -18.43
N TYR A 625 -16.58 -19.42 -17.47
CA TYR A 625 -16.71 -18.01 -17.14
C TYR A 625 -17.32 -17.78 -15.75
N PRO A 626 -17.07 -16.62 -15.10
CA PRO A 626 -17.80 -16.19 -13.91
C PRO A 626 -19.22 -15.75 -14.28
N ASP A 627 -20.17 -15.90 -13.38
CA ASP A 627 -21.54 -15.40 -13.63
C ASP A 627 -21.53 -13.89 -13.89
N PHE A 628 -20.61 -13.17 -13.24
CA PHE A 628 -20.29 -11.79 -13.61
C PHE A 628 -18.93 -11.39 -13.06
N SER A 629 -18.37 -10.34 -13.62
CA SER A 629 -17.15 -9.70 -13.18
C SER A 629 -17.32 -8.19 -13.10
N GLY A 630 -16.41 -7.53 -12.38
CA GLY A 630 -16.53 -6.10 -12.15
C GLY A 630 -15.23 -5.41 -11.80
N VAL A 631 -15.28 -4.09 -11.93
CA VAL A 631 -14.28 -3.16 -11.43
C VAL A 631 -14.96 -2.17 -10.51
N ALA A 632 -14.46 -2.01 -9.29
CA ALA A 632 -14.96 -1.06 -8.31
C ALA A 632 -13.87 -0.05 -7.95
N LYS A 633 -14.25 1.22 -7.81
CA LYS A 633 -13.38 2.33 -7.43
C LYS A 633 -13.91 2.99 -6.17
N SER A 634 -13.05 3.33 -5.24
CA SER A 634 -13.45 4.02 -4.01
C SER A 634 -13.78 5.51 -4.24
N TYR A 635 -13.43 6.04 -5.41
CA TYR A 635 -13.72 7.40 -5.83
C TYR A 635 -14.55 7.42 -7.13
N ASN A 636 -15.69 8.12 -7.08
CA ASN A 636 -16.53 8.35 -8.24
C ASN A 636 -16.21 9.73 -8.84
N PHE A 637 -15.65 9.74 -10.05
CA PHE A 637 -15.28 10.98 -10.72
C PHE A 637 -16.48 11.79 -11.23
N TYR A 638 -17.62 11.15 -11.40
CA TYR A 638 -18.86 11.78 -11.93
C TYR A 638 -20.05 11.41 -11.05
N PRO A 639 -20.08 11.89 -9.80
CA PRO A 639 -21.18 11.58 -8.91
C PRO A 639 -22.44 12.34 -9.36
N MET A 640 -23.60 11.66 -9.26
CA MET A 640 -24.90 12.30 -9.49
C MET A 640 -25.71 12.32 -8.19
N PRO A 641 -26.38 13.44 -7.85
CA PRO A 641 -27.16 13.52 -6.63
C PRO A 641 -28.12 12.34 -6.45
N PRO A 642 -28.19 11.69 -5.25
CA PRO A 642 -27.58 12.11 -3.97
C PRO A 642 -26.16 11.61 -3.72
N GLN A 643 -25.47 11.04 -4.72
CA GLN A 643 -24.11 10.48 -4.61
C GLN A 643 -23.06 11.58 -4.45
N THR A 644 -21.99 11.25 -3.75
CA THR A 644 -20.77 12.06 -3.66
C THR A 644 -19.58 11.31 -4.26
N ALA A 645 -18.50 12.01 -4.59
CA ALA A 645 -17.30 11.40 -5.14
C ALA A 645 -16.72 10.30 -4.23
N LYS A 646 -16.83 10.44 -2.91
CA LYS A 646 -16.33 9.48 -1.91
C LYS A 646 -17.20 8.23 -1.73
N ASP A 647 -18.36 8.16 -2.36
CA ASP A 647 -19.25 6.99 -2.26
C ASP A 647 -18.84 5.84 -3.18
N GLY A 648 -17.86 6.08 -4.03
CA GLY A 648 -17.34 5.09 -4.97
C GLY A 648 -18.29 4.77 -6.12
N ILE A 649 -17.81 3.93 -7.04
CA ILE A 649 -18.56 3.45 -8.19
C ILE A 649 -18.11 2.04 -8.56
N ALA A 650 -19.01 1.20 -9.02
CA ALA A 650 -18.73 -0.12 -9.56
C ALA A 650 -19.32 -0.28 -10.95
N SER A 651 -18.56 -0.94 -11.85
CA SER A 651 -18.99 -1.37 -13.18
C SER A 651 -18.98 -2.89 -13.22
N ILE A 652 -20.10 -3.49 -13.62
CA ILE A 652 -20.25 -4.95 -13.68
C ILE A 652 -20.78 -5.40 -15.04
N ALA A 653 -20.35 -6.61 -15.46
CA ALA A 653 -20.74 -7.24 -16.71
C ALA A 653 -20.90 -8.74 -16.54
N LEU A 654 -21.78 -9.36 -17.30
CA LEU A 654 -21.93 -10.81 -17.43
C LEU A 654 -20.68 -11.41 -18.08
N GLY A 655 -20.16 -12.51 -17.55
CA GLY A 655 -19.00 -13.23 -18.07
C GLY A 655 -17.67 -12.65 -17.63
N LEU A 656 -16.61 -12.87 -18.44
CA LEU A 656 -15.26 -12.41 -18.17
C LEU A 656 -15.16 -10.88 -18.21
N GLY A 657 -14.28 -10.31 -17.37
CA GLY A 657 -14.05 -8.87 -17.22
C GLY A 657 -13.58 -8.14 -18.50
N LYS A 658 -13.29 -8.86 -19.57
CA LYS A 658 -12.89 -8.29 -20.85
C LYS A 658 -13.90 -7.26 -21.39
N THR A 659 -15.21 -7.45 -21.17
CA THR A 659 -16.25 -6.47 -21.54
C THR A 659 -15.99 -5.11 -20.90
N ILE A 660 -15.55 -5.08 -19.63
CA ILE A 660 -15.31 -3.83 -18.89
C ILE A 660 -14.02 -3.18 -19.38
N VAL A 661 -12.96 -3.98 -19.56
CA VAL A 661 -11.63 -3.53 -20.02
C VAL A 661 -11.70 -2.93 -21.42
N ASP A 662 -12.45 -3.56 -22.30
CA ASP A 662 -12.65 -3.14 -23.71
C ASP A 662 -13.62 -1.95 -23.84
N GLY A 663 -14.19 -1.44 -22.73
CA GLY A 663 -15.12 -0.32 -22.73
C GLY A 663 -16.51 -0.65 -23.30
N GLY A 664 -16.90 -1.93 -23.27
CA GLY A 664 -18.24 -2.38 -23.69
C GLY A 664 -19.37 -1.95 -22.75
N ASN A 665 -20.60 -2.33 -23.08
CA ASN A 665 -21.77 -2.03 -22.28
C ASN A 665 -21.70 -2.73 -20.91
N THR A 666 -21.74 -1.95 -19.82
CA THR A 666 -21.67 -2.42 -18.44
C THR A 666 -22.74 -1.76 -17.60
N VAL A 667 -23.18 -2.40 -16.54
CA VAL A 667 -24.06 -1.75 -15.56
C VAL A 667 -23.17 -1.06 -14.51
N ARG A 668 -23.36 0.26 -14.37
CA ARG A 668 -22.65 1.09 -13.39
C ARG A 668 -23.56 1.49 -12.24
N PHE A 669 -23.07 1.34 -11.03
CA PHE A 669 -23.83 1.70 -9.83
C PHE A 669 -22.90 2.16 -8.69
N CYS A 670 -23.46 2.98 -7.81
CA CYS A 670 -22.80 3.34 -6.55
C CYS A 670 -23.15 2.30 -5.49
N PRO A 671 -22.16 1.69 -4.77
CA PRO A 671 -22.45 0.69 -3.74
C PRO A 671 -23.41 1.16 -2.64
N LYS A 672 -23.34 2.44 -2.24
CA LYS A 672 -24.27 3.02 -1.26
C LYS A 672 -25.68 3.26 -1.79
N TYR A 673 -25.82 3.44 -3.11
CA TYR A 673 -27.08 3.72 -3.78
C TYR A 673 -27.36 2.75 -4.95
N PRO A 674 -27.41 1.43 -4.71
CA PRO A 674 -27.42 0.42 -5.78
C PRO A 674 -28.67 0.45 -6.67
N LYS A 675 -29.76 1.08 -6.21
CA LYS A 675 -31.00 1.22 -6.96
C LYS A 675 -31.05 2.45 -7.86
N HIS A 676 -30.12 3.40 -7.70
CA HIS A 676 -30.03 4.59 -8.55
C HIS A 676 -29.18 4.30 -9.78
N LEU A 677 -29.80 3.68 -10.79
CA LEU A 677 -29.18 3.29 -12.05
C LEU A 677 -29.58 4.26 -13.16
N ILE A 678 -28.72 5.22 -13.48
CA ILE A 678 -28.99 6.25 -14.50
C ILE A 678 -29.24 5.63 -15.86
N GLN A 679 -28.48 4.60 -16.19
CA GLN A 679 -28.55 3.86 -17.44
C GLN A 679 -29.91 3.13 -17.66
N GLN A 680 -30.77 3.08 -16.65
CA GLN A 680 -32.03 2.35 -16.67
C GLN A 680 -33.25 3.25 -16.37
N PHE A 681 -33.11 4.59 -16.47
CA PHE A 681 -34.21 5.52 -16.21
C PHE A 681 -35.36 5.40 -17.24
N SER A 682 -35.10 4.97 -18.45
CA SER A 682 -36.13 4.69 -19.44
C SER A 682 -35.89 3.34 -20.11
N THR A 683 -36.98 2.76 -20.64
CA THR A 683 -36.93 1.52 -21.40
C THR A 683 -35.97 1.62 -22.60
N LYS A 684 -36.00 2.76 -23.27
CA LYS A 684 -35.16 3.05 -24.44
C LYS A 684 -33.69 3.09 -24.08
N GLU A 685 -33.34 3.72 -22.95
CA GLU A 685 -31.95 3.75 -22.43
C GLU A 685 -31.49 2.36 -22.01
N ALA A 686 -32.30 1.63 -21.26
CA ALA A 686 -31.99 0.28 -20.82
C ALA A 686 -31.69 -0.66 -22.02
N LEU A 687 -32.44 -0.55 -23.10
CA LEU A 687 -32.20 -1.34 -24.32
C LEU A 687 -30.88 -0.95 -25.03
N LYS A 688 -30.57 0.35 -25.08
CA LYS A 688 -29.35 0.84 -25.75
C LYS A 688 -28.07 0.50 -24.99
N THR A 689 -28.11 0.54 -23.66
CA THR A 689 -26.95 0.37 -22.80
C THR A 689 -26.78 -1.05 -22.28
N SER A 690 -27.75 -1.94 -22.55
CA SER A 690 -27.68 -3.34 -22.13
C SER A 690 -26.60 -4.11 -22.88
N GLN A 691 -25.90 -4.97 -22.15
CA GLN A 691 -25.00 -5.96 -22.73
C GLN A 691 -25.79 -7.00 -23.54
N THR A 692 -25.38 -7.28 -24.76
CA THR A 692 -26.01 -8.25 -25.67
C THR A 692 -25.18 -9.50 -25.87
N GLU A 693 -23.88 -9.43 -25.63
CA GLU A 693 -22.90 -10.49 -25.75
C GLU A 693 -21.99 -10.51 -24.53
N PHE A 694 -21.41 -11.66 -24.24
CA PHE A 694 -20.44 -11.81 -23.15
C PHE A 694 -19.23 -12.62 -23.58
N TYR A 695 -18.11 -12.44 -22.85
CA TYR A 695 -16.89 -13.21 -23.09
C TYR A 695 -16.82 -14.42 -22.17
N ALA A 696 -16.42 -15.56 -22.75
CA ALA A 696 -16.13 -16.79 -22.02
C ALA A 696 -14.88 -17.47 -22.60
N MET A 697 -14.16 -18.23 -21.77
CA MET A 697 -13.05 -19.06 -22.21
C MET A 697 -13.59 -20.34 -22.85
N LYS A 698 -13.01 -20.74 -23.98
CA LYS A 698 -13.31 -21.99 -24.69
C LYS A 698 -12.51 -23.15 -24.09
N LEU A 699 -13.17 -24.19 -23.61
CA LEU A 699 -12.54 -25.39 -23.05
C LEU A 699 -12.30 -26.51 -24.07
N GLY A 700 -12.99 -26.52 -25.22
CA GLY A 700 -12.93 -27.58 -26.22
C GLY A 700 -11.89 -27.41 -27.33
N ALA A 701 -10.98 -26.42 -27.23
CA ALA A 701 -9.97 -26.19 -28.25
C ALA A 701 -8.76 -27.13 -28.04
N THR A 702 -8.83 -28.34 -28.61
CA THR A 702 -7.82 -29.41 -28.49
C THR A 702 -6.58 -29.23 -29.39
N GLU A 703 -6.58 -28.27 -30.33
CA GLU A 703 -5.46 -27.98 -31.24
C GLU A 703 -5.23 -26.47 -31.38
N VAL A 704 -5.05 -25.78 -30.25
CA VAL A 704 -4.69 -24.37 -30.28
C VAL A 704 -3.17 -24.28 -30.29
N ASP A 705 -2.57 -23.80 -31.36
CA ASP A 705 -1.18 -23.39 -31.34
C ASP A 705 -1.06 -22.11 -30.52
N LEU A 706 -0.82 -22.28 -29.20
CA LEU A 706 -0.68 -21.18 -28.25
C LEU A 706 0.43 -20.19 -28.64
N TYR A 707 1.33 -20.60 -29.54
CA TYR A 707 2.38 -19.73 -30.03
C TYR A 707 1.90 -18.80 -31.15
N ARG A 708 1.21 -19.34 -32.16
CA ARG A 708 0.75 -18.59 -33.34
C ARG A 708 -0.59 -17.89 -33.11
N ASP A 709 -1.38 -18.40 -32.18
CA ASP A 709 -2.70 -17.86 -31.93
C ASP A 709 -2.68 -16.61 -31.04
N THR A 710 -3.45 -15.61 -31.45
CA THR A 710 -3.65 -14.40 -30.68
C THR A 710 -4.37 -14.72 -29.36
N LYS A 711 -4.14 -13.93 -28.32
CA LYS A 711 -4.79 -14.08 -26.98
C LYS A 711 -6.33 -14.15 -27.08
N ASP A 712 -6.91 -13.62 -28.13
CA ASP A 712 -8.36 -13.59 -28.33
C ASP A 712 -8.95 -14.90 -28.85
N ARG A 713 -8.14 -15.87 -29.30
CA ARG A 713 -8.65 -17.11 -29.88
C ARG A 713 -9.22 -18.09 -28.87
N LEU A 714 -8.65 -18.07 -27.65
CA LEU A 714 -9.16 -18.87 -26.52
C LEU A 714 -10.37 -18.24 -25.82
N ILE A 715 -10.58 -16.93 -26.03
CA ILE A 715 -11.72 -16.20 -25.48
C ILE A 715 -12.73 -15.97 -26.60
N GLY A 716 -13.94 -16.48 -26.44
CA GLY A 716 -15.04 -16.31 -27.41
C GLY A 716 -16.09 -15.33 -26.93
N LYS A 717 -16.74 -14.64 -27.88
CA LYS A 717 -18.00 -13.91 -27.64
C LYS A 717 -19.18 -14.84 -27.79
N PHE A 718 -20.15 -14.77 -26.90
CA PHE A 718 -21.36 -15.57 -26.88
C PHE A 718 -22.57 -14.68 -26.63
N THR A 719 -23.73 -15.06 -27.14
CA THR A 719 -24.99 -14.34 -26.98
C THR A 719 -25.66 -14.62 -25.65
N LEU A 720 -26.64 -13.79 -25.24
CA LEU A 720 -27.42 -13.99 -24.01
C LEU A 720 -28.24 -15.29 -24.02
N ASP A 721 -28.64 -15.80 -25.20
CA ASP A 721 -29.32 -17.13 -25.34
C ASP A 721 -28.42 -18.26 -24.80
N THR A 722 -27.12 -18.15 -25.04
CA THR A 722 -26.13 -19.10 -24.50
C THR A 722 -26.08 -19.02 -22.97
N ALA A 723 -26.01 -17.82 -22.40
CA ALA A 723 -26.04 -17.64 -20.94
C ALA A 723 -27.38 -18.09 -20.28
N GLU A 724 -28.50 -17.97 -21.03
CA GLU A 724 -29.78 -18.51 -20.57
C GLU A 724 -29.79 -20.03 -20.52
N LYS A 725 -29.24 -20.69 -21.57
CA LYS A 725 -29.08 -22.16 -21.59
C LYS A 725 -28.14 -22.67 -20.52
N ASP A 726 -27.06 -21.97 -20.29
CA ASP A 726 -26.10 -22.27 -19.20
C ASP A 726 -26.67 -21.99 -17.79
N GLY A 727 -27.79 -21.26 -17.71
CA GLY A 727 -28.48 -20.93 -16.45
C GLY A 727 -27.86 -19.76 -15.68
N SER A 728 -26.79 -19.13 -16.21
CA SER A 728 -26.10 -18.00 -15.59
C SER A 728 -26.86 -16.67 -15.74
N LEU A 729 -27.64 -16.50 -16.84
CA LEU A 729 -28.40 -15.28 -17.08
C LEU A 729 -29.44 -14.95 -15.99
N ARG A 730 -29.90 -15.95 -15.22
CA ARG A 730 -30.86 -15.77 -14.12
C ARG A 730 -30.38 -14.80 -13.03
N PHE A 731 -29.08 -14.62 -12.89
CA PHE A 731 -28.49 -13.76 -11.88
C PHE A 731 -28.35 -12.30 -12.32
N SER A 732 -28.30 -12.05 -13.63
CA SER A 732 -28.05 -10.73 -14.21
C SER A 732 -29.16 -10.24 -15.15
N GLY A 733 -30.02 -11.14 -15.64
CA GLY A 733 -30.98 -10.89 -16.71
C GLY A 733 -32.29 -10.27 -16.25
N SER A 734 -32.91 -9.55 -17.16
CA SER A 734 -34.29 -9.06 -17.15
C SER A 734 -34.96 -9.31 -18.51
N THR A 735 -36.26 -9.17 -18.56
CA THR A 735 -37.04 -9.40 -19.77
C THR A 735 -37.72 -8.10 -20.23
N TYR A 736 -37.46 -7.72 -21.46
CA TYR A 736 -38.19 -6.62 -22.11
C TYR A 736 -39.40 -7.19 -22.88
N SER A 737 -40.58 -6.66 -22.55
CA SER A 737 -41.82 -6.95 -23.25
C SER A 737 -42.11 -5.90 -24.32
N ILE A 738 -42.11 -6.27 -25.56
CA ILE A 738 -42.40 -5.39 -26.70
C ILE A 738 -43.87 -4.92 -26.58
N GLU A 739 -44.79 -5.80 -26.16
CA GLU A 739 -46.21 -5.49 -26.07
C GLU A 739 -46.54 -4.41 -25.04
N ASN A 740 -45.78 -4.41 -23.90
CA ASN A 740 -46.03 -3.49 -22.83
C ASN A 740 -45.06 -2.31 -22.79
N ASP A 741 -44.10 -2.27 -23.70
CA ASP A 741 -42.91 -1.35 -23.68
C ASP A 741 -42.33 -1.20 -22.27
N ALA A 742 -42.10 -2.35 -21.61
CA ALA A 742 -41.69 -2.38 -20.22
C ALA A 742 -40.62 -3.44 -19.96
N VAL A 743 -39.70 -3.13 -19.04
CA VAL A 743 -38.66 -4.07 -18.54
C VAL A 743 -39.16 -4.70 -17.24
N TYR A 744 -39.17 -6.01 -17.19
CA TYR A 744 -39.50 -6.81 -16.02
C TYR A 744 -38.26 -7.47 -15.44
N ASP A 745 -38.08 -7.38 -14.14
CA ASP A 745 -36.95 -7.97 -13.44
C ASP A 745 -37.01 -9.51 -13.53
N GLY A 746 -35.86 -10.13 -13.88
CA GLY A 746 -35.73 -11.58 -14.08
C GLY A 746 -36.13 -12.08 -15.47
N ILE A 747 -35.92 -13.38 -15.70
CA ILE A 747 -36.07 -14.05 -17.01
C ILE A 747 -37.21 -15.04 -17.07
N SER A 748 -38.12 -15.05 -16.12
CA SER A 748 -39.25 -15.99 -16.08
C SER A 748 -40.35 -15.73 -17.09
N ARG A 749 -40.41 -14.54 -17.67
CA ARG A 749 -41.41 -14.12 -18.68
C ARG A 749 -40.89 -14.32 -20.07
N ALA A 750 -41.76 -14.51 -21.03
CA ALA A 750 -41.44 -14.47 -22.44
C ALA A 750 -41.12 -13.01 -22.87
N GLY A 751 -40.11 -12.83 -23.74
CA GLY A 751 -39.70 -11.54 -24.26
C GLY A 751 -38.18 -11.48 -24.53
N MET A 752 -37.71 -10.32 -24.97
CA MET A 752 -36.30 -10.11 -25.29
C MET A 752 -35.47 -10.05 -24.00
N ARG A 753 -34.34 -10.76 -23.99
CA ARG A 753 -33.41 -10.77 -22.83
C ARG A 753 -32.50 -9.56 -22.86
N ILE A 754 -32.31 -8.93 -21.68
CA ILE A 754 -31.41 -7.81 -21.44
C ILE A 754 -30.69 -8.02 -20.11
N VAL A 755 -29.52 -7.43 -19.95
CA VAL A 755 -28.71 -7.49 -18.72
C VAL A 755 -28.93 -6.21 -17.91
N THR A 756 -29.50 -6.33 -16.71
CA THR A 756 -29.80 -5.20 -15.83
C THR A 756 -29.23 -5.35 -14.42
N PHE A 757 -28.83 -6.57 -14.04
CA PHE A 757 -28.46 -6.94 -12.68
C PHE A 757 -29.53 -6.65 -11.61
N ALA A 758 -30.80 -6.49 -12.03
CA ALA A 758 -31.91 -6.28 -11.10
C ALA A 758 -32.05 -7.36 -10.01
N PRO A 759 -31.82 -8.68 -10.32
CA PRO A 759 -31.84 -9.72 -9.28
C PRO A 759 -30.86 -9.47 -8.14
N ILE A 760 -29.70 -8.88 -8.41
CA ILE A 760 -28.66 -8.56 -7.41
C ILE A 760 -28.90 -7.19 -6.80
N LEU A 761 -29.04 -6.14 -7.60
CA LEU A 761 -29.05 -4.75 -7.12
C LEU A 761 -30.39 -4.33 -6.50
N LYS A 762 -31.52 -4.86 -7.00
CA LYS A 762 -32.87 -4.57 -6.46
C LYS A 762 -33.36 -5.65 -5.51
N ASN A 763 -33.21 -6.94 -5.89
CA ASN A 763 -33.80 -8.07 -5.16
C ASN A 763 -32.82 -8.74 -4.17
N LYS A 764 -31.57 -8.23 -4.04
CA LYS A 764 -30.57 -8.66 -3.06
C LYS A 764 -30.25 -10.16 -3.11
N MET A 765 -30.27 -10.78 -4.30
CA MET A 765 -29.94 -12.20 -4.46
C MET A 765 -28.50 -12.53 -4.03
N PHE A 766 -27.63 -11.54 -4.06
CA PHE A 766 -26.26 -11.57 -3.55
C PHE A 766 -25.93 -10.22 -2.93
N PRO A 767 -25.21 -10.15 -1.79
CA PRO A 767 -24.91 -8.90 -1.08
C PRO A 767 -23.74 -8.12 -1.73
N LEU A 768 -23.80 -7.96 -3.07
CA LEU A 768 -22.73 -7.33 -3.83
C LEU A 768 -22.45 -5.88 -3.42
N PRO A 769 -23.48 -5.00 -3.27
CA PRO A 769 -23.23 -3.62 -2.88
C PRO A 769 -22.57 -3.51 -1.51
N GLU A 770 -23.01 -4.31 -0.54
CA GLU A 770 -22.50 -4.33 0.83
C GLU A 770 -21.06 -4.87 0.89
N ILE A 771 -20.74 -5.90 0.09
CA ILE A 771 -19.37 -6.42 -0.05
C ILE A 771 -18.44 -5.36 -0.63
N LEU A 772 -18.87 -4.67 -1.70
CA LEU A 772 -18.07 -3.65 -2.36
C LEU A 772 -17.84 -2.43 -1.47
N ASP A 773 -18.87 -1.92 -0.81
CA ASP A 773 -18.76 -0.79 0.12
C ASP A 773 -17.72 -1.09 1.21
N LEU A 774 -17.80 -2.29 1.81
CA LEU A 774 -16.88 -2.71 2.87
C LEU A 774 -15.44 -2.92 2.36
N LEU A 775 -15.26 -3.57 1.21
CA LEU A 775 -13.92 -3.84 0.66
C LEU A 775 -13.24 -2.57 0.14
N LEU A 776 -14.00 -1.62 -0.43
CA LEU A 776 -13.47 -0.34 -0.86
C LEU A 776 -13.01 0.50 0.35
N GLU A 777 -13.81 0.56 1.42
CA GLU A 777 -13.41 1.23 2.67
C GLU A 777 -12.17 0.57 3.29
N LEU A 778 -12.14 -0.77 3.37
CA LEU A 778 -11.01 -1.53 3.93
C LEU A 778 -9.74 -1.33 3.10
N GLY A 779 -9.84 -1.40 1.78
CA GLY A 779 -8.72 -1.21 0.87
C GLY A 779 -8.18 0.22 0.92
N LYS A 780 -9.05 1.23 0.91
CA LYS A 780 -8.67 2.64 1.07
C LYS A 780 -7.94 2.89 2.38
N TRP A 781 -8.47 2.39 3.47
CA TRP A 781 -7.83 2.48 4.77
C TRP A 781 -6.46 1.78 4.79
N GLY A 782 -6.39 0.55 4.25
CA GLY A 782 -5.16 -0.25 4.25
C GLY A 782 -4.05 0.29 3.33
N MET A 783 -4.41 0.91 2.19
CA MET A 783 -3.45 1.50 1.24
C MET A 783 -3.15 2.97 1.52
N GLY A 784 -3.94 3.65 2.37
CA GLY A 784 -3.80 5.08 2.66
C GLY A 784 -4.12 5.99 1.47
N SER A 785 -4.79 5.48 0.43
CA SER A 785 -5.15 6.19 -0.80
C SER A 785 -6.47 5.68 -1.34
N GLU A 786 -7.09 6.42 -2.27
CA GLU A 786 -8.20 5.87 -3.05
C GLU A 786 -7.73 4.65 -3.84
N ILE A 787 -8.64 3.70 -4.08
CA ILE A 787 -8.30 2.40 -4.68
C ILE A 787 -9.19 2.04 -5.86
N GLU A 788 -8.66 1.17 -6.71
CA GLU A 788 -9.40 0.40 -7.70
C GLU A 788 -9.26 -1.10 -7.41
N MET A 789 -10.36 -1.84 -7.52
CA MET A 789 -10.43 -3.27 -7.25
C MET A 789 -11.10 -4.00 -8.41
N GLU A 790 -10.43 -5.05 -8.94
CA GLU A 790 -11.00 -5.99 -9.90
C GLU A 790 -11.52 -7.23 -9.17
N PHE A 791 -12.69 -7.73 -9.58
CA PHE A 791 -13.30 -8.91 -8.96
C PHE A 791 -14.08 -9.76 -9.97
N ALA A 792 -14.30 -11.02 -9.60
CA ALA A 792 -15.21 -11.92 -10.31
C ALA A 792 -16.07 -12.71 -9.33
N VAL A 793 -17.30 -13.03 -9.72
CA VAL A 793 -18.28 -13.70 -8.86
C VAL A 793 -18.79 -14.97 -9.53
N ASN A 794 -18.72 -16.06 -8.79
CA ASN A 794 -19.29 -17.34 -9.16
C ASN A 794 -20.52 -17.63 -8.27
N MET A 795 -21.69 -17.49 -8.87
CA MET A 795 -22.99 -17.79 -8.27
C MET A 795 -23.41 -19.25 -8.52
N SER A 796 -22.79 -19.88 -9.50
CA SER A 796 -23.07 -21.24 -9.98
C SER A 796 -22.30 -22.32 -9.17
N THR A 797 -22.11 -22.08 -7.87
CA THR A 797 -21.48 -23.05 -6.96
C THR A 797 -22.39 -24.24 -6.69
N PRO A 798 -21.83 -25.45 -6.36
CA PRO A 798 -22.62 -26.61 -5.97
C PRO A 798 -23.57 -26.32 -4.80
N PRO A 799 -24.74 -27.00 -4.74
CA PRO A 799 -25.69 -26.86 -3.66
C PRO A 799 -25.03 -27.05 -2.28
N GLY A 800 -25.29 -26.12 -1.33
CA GLY A 800 -24.74 -26.16 0.02
C GLY A 800 -23.35 -25.49 0.16
N LYS A 801 -22.68 -25.10 -0.93
CA LYS A 801 -21.46 -24.28 -0.87
C LYS A 801 -21.79 -22.78 -0.98
N PRO A 802 -21.05 -21.91 -0.29
CA PRO A 802 -21.22 -20.48 -0.42
C PRO A 802 -20.86 -20.02 -1.84
N ARG A 803 -21.50 -18.94 -2.29
CA ARG A 803 -21.15 -18.26 -3.55
C ARG A 803 -19.80 -17.60 -3.41
N GLU A 804 -19.04 -17.55 -4.49
CA GLU A 804 -17.65 -17.11 -4.46
C GLU A 804 -17.50 -15.68 -4.98
N PHE A 805 -16.89 -14.81 -4.17
CA PHE A 805 -16.45 -13.47 -4.57
C PHE A 805 -14.91 -13.45 -4.54
N GLY A 806 -14.30 -13.53 -5.72
CA GLY A 806 -12.84 -13.51 -5.88
C GLY A 806 -12.32 -12.10 -6.15
N VAL A 807 -11.41 -11.61 -5.31
CA VAL A 807 -10.65 -10.38 -5.56
C VAL A 807 -9.48 -10.71 -6.47
N LEU A 808 -9.43 -10.11 -7.66
CA LEU A 808 -8.45 -10.43 -8.70
C LEU A 808 -7.27 -9.45 -8.73
N GLN A 809 -7.49 -8.21 -8.33
CA GLN A 809 -6.49 -7.16 -8.19
C GLN A 809 -7.03 -6.05 -7.28
N MET A 810 -6.15 -5.40 -6.54
CA MET A 810 -6.44 -4.15 -5.85
C MET A 810 -5.19 -3.27 -5.94
N ARG A 811 -5.37 -2.02 -6.31
CA ARG A 811 -4.27 -1.08 -6.52
C ARG A 811 -4.65 0.33 -6.10
N PRO A 812 -3.67 1.19 -5.76
CA PRO A 812 -3.92 2.60 -5.53
C PRO A 812 -4.50 3.27 -6.78
N LEU A 813 -5.47 4.14 -6.57
CA LEU A 813 -5.99 5.04 -7.60
C LEU A 813 -5.27 6.38 -7.45
N VAL A 814 -4.49 6.76 -8.45
CA VAL A 814 -3.73 8.01 -8.41
C VAL A 814 -4.69 9.19 -8.54
N LEU A 815 -4.89 9.91 -7.44
CA LEU A 815 -5.60 11.19 -7.41
C LEU A 815 -4.58 12.25 -6.99
N ARG A 816 -4.20 13.13 -7.90
CA ARG A 816 -3.52 14.36 -7.51
C ARG A 816 -4.58 15.42 -7.24
N LEU A 817 -4.93 15.57 -5.97
CA LEU A 817 -5.76 16.67 -5.47
C LEU A 817 -4.78 17.81 -5.13
N GLU A 818 -4.43 18.64 -6.10
CA GLU A 818 -3.81 19.94 -5.82
C GLU A 818 -4.89 20.83 -5.20
N ASN A 819 -4.57 21.45 -4.05
CA ASN A 819 -5.55 22.13 -3.18
C ASN A 819 -6.04 23.49 -3.70
N ASP A 820 -5.65 23.96 -4.88
CA ASP A 820 -6.06 25.25 -5.42
C ASP A 820 -7.29 25.10 -6.32
N ALA A 821 -8.43 25.55 -5.83
CA ALA A 821 -9.65 25.67 -6.62
C ALA A 821 -9.44 26.77 -7.69
N LEU A 822 -9.19 26.34 -8.93
CA LEU A 822 -9.09 27.27 -10.07
C LEU A 822 -10.47 27.77 -10.46
N ASP A 823 -10.62 29.09 -10.49
CA ASP A 823 -11.86 29.71 -10.95
C ASP A 823 -11.92 29.73 -12.48
N VAL A 824 -12.90 29.00 -13.04
CA VAL A 824 -13.17 28.96 -14.48
C VAL A 824 -14.24 29.95 -14.91
N THR A 825 -14.85 30.70 -13.98
CA THR A 825 -15.96 31.65 -14.23
C THR A 825 -15.57 32.94 -14.98
N PRO A 826 -14.30 33.41 -14.99
CA PRO A 826 -13.96 34.71 -15.61
C PRO A 826 -13.97 34.69 -17.14
N TYR A 827 -14.02 33.51 -17.77
CA TYR A 827 -13.88 33.45 -19.24
C TYR A 827 -15.23 33.57 -19.96
N ARG A 828 -15.24 34.30 -21.11
CA ARG A 828 -16.43 34.43 -21.94
C ARG A 828 -16.51 33.29 -22.96
N ARG A 829 -17.71 32.92 -23.34
CA ARG A 829 -17.97 31.82 -24.29
C ARG A 829 -17.26 32.00 -25.63
N GLU A 830 -17.16 33.24 -26.10
CA GLU A 830 -16.45 33.57 -27.35
C GLU A 830 -14.94 33.31 -27.29
N GLU A 831 -14.36 33.30 -26.11
CA GLU A 831 -12.95 33.02 -25.85
C GLU A 831 -12.63 31.54 -25.74
N MET A 832 -13.66 30.67 -25.67
CA MET A 832 -13.51 29.25 -25.43
C MET A 832 -13.61 28.45 -26.73
N ILE A 833 -12.79 27.40 -26.84
CA ILE A 833 -12.91 26.31 -27.83
C ILE A 833 -13.90 25.26 -27.26
N CYS A 834 -13.78 24.98 -25.98
CA CYS A 834 -14.58 23.99 -25.30
C CYS A 834 -14.87 24.45 -23.87
N GLU A 835 -16.09 24.17 -23.39
CA GLU A 835 -16.47 24.21 -21.99
C GLU A 835 -17.12 22.89 -21.61
N SER A 836 -16.76 22.34 -20.44
CA SER A 836 -17.37 21.14 -19.91
C SER A 836 -17.61 21.24 -18.42
N THR A 837 -18.73 20.64 -17.98
CA THR A 837 -19.09 20.42 -16.58
C THR A 837 -18.73 19.01 -16.11
N GLN A 838 -18.01 18.26 -16.93
CA GLN A 838 -17.51 16.90 -16.65
C GLN A 838 -16.04 16.81 -17.09
N VAL A 839 -15.12 17.15 -16.17
CA VAL A 839 -13.70 17.18 -16.46
C VAL A 839 -12.91 16.36 -15.44
N LEU A 840 -11.73 15.89 -15.86
CA LEU A 840 -10.72 15.28 -15.00
C LEU A 840 -9.41 16.03 -15.12
N GLY A 841 -8.69 16.10 -14.02
CA GLY A 841 -7.46 16.85 -13.86
C GLY A 841 -7.69 18.13 -13.08
N ASN A 842 -6.61 18.73 -12.62
CA ASN A 842 -6.56 20.03 -11.98
C ASN A 842 -5.35 20.78 -12.50
N GLY A 843 -5.48 22.07 -12.69
CA GLY A 843 -4.37 22.91 -13.09
C GLY A 843 -4.61 23.69 -14.39
N VAL A 844 -3.57 24.39 -14.80
CA VAL A 844 -3.51 25.13 -16.06
C VAL A 844 -2.48 24.47 -16.98
N ILE A 845 -2.89 24.12 -18.20
CA ILE A 845 -2.00 23.57 -19.22
C ILE A 845 -1.88 24.65 -20.31
N ASP A 846 -0.73 25.29 -20.43
CA ASP A 846 -0.44 26.39 -21.35
C ASP A 846 0.64 26.06 -22.40
N SER A 847 1.07 24.80 -22.42
CA SER A 847 2.11 24.31 -23.34
C SER A 847 1.58 23.86 -24.70
N ILE A 848 0.26 23.82 -24.90
CA ILE A 848 -0.38 23.32 -26.10
C ILE A 848 -0.38 24.41 -27.20
N ARG A 849 0.04 24.05 -28.41
CA ARG A 849 -0.06 24.93 -29.60
C ARG A 849 -0.71 24.22 -30.78
N ASP A 850 -0.90 22.93 -30.68
CA ASP A 850 -1.40 22.09 -31.75
C ASP A 850 -2.71 21.43 -31.34
N ILE A 851 -3.64 21.29 -32.28
CA ILE A 851 -4.90 20.54 -32.10
C ILE A 851 -4.96 19.45 -33.16
N LEU A 852 -5.22 18.21 -32.73
CA LEU A 852 -5.72 17.18 -33.59
C LEU A 852 -7.23 17.08 -33.42
N VAL A 853 -7.99 17.39 -34.46
CA VAL A 853 -9.44 17.39 -34.43
C VAL A 853 -10.02 16.43 -35.47
N VAL A 854 -10.97 15.60 -35.01
CA VAL A 854 -11.79 14.79 -35.91
C VAL A 854 -12.86 15.69 -36.50
N ASP A 855 -12.95 15.73 -37.82
CA ASP A 855 -13.96 16.54 -38.51
C ASP A 855 -15.37 16.01 -38.21
N TYR A 856 -16.16 16.82 -37.51
CA TYR A 856 -17.47 16.43 -37.00
C TYR A 856 -18.47 16.08 -38.09
N ASP A 857 -18.39 16.74 -39.23
CA ASP A 857 -19.30 16.54 -40.37
C ASP A 857 -18.89 15.37 -41.27
N ARG A 858 -17.60 15.04 -41.33
CA ARG A 858 -17.05 13.91 -42.09
C ARG A 858 -17.00 12.61 -41.31
N PHE A 859 -17.12 12.66 -39.97
CA PHE A 859 -16.99 11.50 -39.13
C PHE A 859 -18.09 10.47 -39.40
N ASP A 860 -17.67 9.23 -39.70
CA ASP A 860 -18.53 8.07 -39.88
C ASP A 860 -18.13 7.00 -38.85
N ARG A 861 -19.06 6.55 -38.00
CA ARG A 861 -18.85 5.51 -36.99
C ARG A 861 -18.37 4.21 -37.60
N ALA A 862 -18.87 3.82 -38.76
CA ALA A 862 -18.44 2.62 -39.42
C ALA A 862 -16.95 2.64 -39.81
N ARG A 863 -16.39 3.83 -39.96
CA ARG A 863 -14.98 4.07 -40.34
C ARG A 863 -14.09 4.57 -39.20
N SER A 864 -14.54 4.46 -37.97
CA SER A 864 -13.79 4.92 -36.78
C SER A 864 -12.39 4.29 -36.64
N LYS A 865 -12.16 3.10 -37.17
CA LYS A 865 -10.84 2.45 -37.24
C LYS A 865 -9.87 3.19 -38.18
N GLU A 866 -10.37 3.75 -39.26
CA GLU A 866 -9.54 4.58 -40.15
C GLU A 866 -9.19 5.88 -39.48
N VAL A 867 -10.13 6.48 -38.74
CA VAL A 867 -9.87 7.68 -37.94
C VAL A 867 -8.75 7.41 -36.90
N ALA A 868 -8.78 6.25 -36.24
CA ALA A 868 -7.73 5.86 -35.29
C ALA A 868 -6.34 5.76 -35.92
N LEU A 869 -6.25 5.26 -37.15
CA LEU A 869 -4.98 5.18 -37.89
C LEU A 869 -4.47 6.57 -38.32
N GLU A 870 -5.36 7.46 -38.75
CA GLU A 870 -5.00 8.84 -39.06
C GLU A 870 -4.48 9.61 -37.84
N ILE A 871 -5.15 9.46 -36.69
CA ILE A 871 -4.71 10.05 -35.41
C ILE A 871 -3.35 9.48 -35.01
N ALA A 872 -3.13 8.16 -35.13
CA ALA A 872 -1.84 7.54 -34.81
C ALA A 872 -0.70 8.11 -35.68
N GLN A 873 -0.93 8.30 -36.97
CA GLN A 873 0.03 8.90 -37.90
C GLN A 873 0.39 10.34 -37.50
N LEU A 874 -0.60 11.16 -37.20
CA LEU A 874 -0.39 12.55 -36.77
C LEU A 874 0.28 12.63 -35.38
N ASN A 875 -0.10 11.75 -34.44
CA ASN A 875 0.54 11.64 -33.14
C ASN A 875 2.03 11.31 -33.26
N GLU A 876 2.39 10.29 -34.08
CA GLU A 876 3.79 9.90 -34.28
C GLU A 876 4.65 11.06 -34.78
N LYS A 877 4.11 11.87 -35.68
CA LYS A 877 4.76 13.08 -36.18
C LYS A 877 4.95 14.12 -35.09
N LEU A 878 3.89 14.46 -34.35
CA LEU A 878 3.93 15.50 -33.31
C LEU A 878 4.81 15.10 -32.11
N VAL A 879 4.77 13.84 -31.70
CA VAL A 879 5.63 13.30 -30.65
C VAL A 879 7.11 13.38 -31.04
N ARG A 880 7.45 13.01 -32.27
CA ARG A 880 8.81 13.13 -32.79
C ARG A 880 9.31 14.57 -32.82
N ASP A 881 8.40 15.51 -33.14
CA ASP A 881 8.71 16.94 -33.19
C ASP A 881 8.65 17.62 -31.82
N GLY A 882 8.34 16.86 -30.74
CA GLY A 882 8.23 17.38 -29.37
C GLY A 882 7.06 18.35 -29.16
N LYS A 883 6.00 18.24 -29.97
CA LYS A 883 4.84 19.14 -29.95
C LYS A 883 3.66 18.53 -29.22
N PRO A 884 3.37 18.97 -27.97
CA PRO A 884 2.16 18.55 -27.26
C PRO A 884 0.91 19.14 -27.90
N TYR A 885 -0.20 18.40 -27.91
CA TYR A 885 -1.42 18.82 -28.59
C TYR A 885 -2.69 18.57 -27.79
N ALA A 886 -3.80 19.25 -28.16
CA ALA A 886 -5.14 18.92 -27.71
C ALA A 886 -5.79 17.95 -28.72
N LEU A 887 -6.41 16.89 -28.23
CA LEU A 887 -7.12 15.89 -29.03
C LEU A 887 -8.63 16.10 -28.89
N ILE A 888 -9.31 16.45 -29.99
CA ILE A 888 -10.75 16.69 -29.99
C ILE A 888 -11.43 15.70 -30.92
N GLY A 889 -12.41 14.94 -30.42
CA GLY A 889 -13.11 13.93 -31.20
C GLY A 889 -14.56 13.72 -30.83
N VAL A 890 -15.20 12.83 -31.59
CA VAL A 890 -16.60 12.49 -31.47
C VAL A 890 -16.70 11.06 -30.94
N GLY A 891 -17.44 10.84 -29.86
CA GLY A 891 -17.53 9.58 -29.17
C GLY A 891 -16.33 9.35 -28.22
N ARG A 892 -16.23 8.14 -27.68
CA ARG A 892 -15.17 7.76 -26.74
C ARG A 892 -13.83 7.54 -27.42
N TRP A 893 -12.78 8.02 -26.79
CA TRP A 893 -11.43 7.62 -27.14
C TRP A 893 -11.06 6.29 -26.46
N GLY A 894 -10.42 5.39 -27.21
CA GLY A 894 -9.97 4.10 -26.67
C GLY A 894 -11.07 3.03 -26.55
N SER A 895 -12.27 3.25 -27.08
CA SER A 895 -13.32 2.24 -27.11
C SER A 895 -13.07 1.25 -28.22
N LEU A 896 -13.00 -0.04 -27.92
CA LEU A 896 -12.94 -1.11 -28.93
C LEU A 896 -14.27 -1.30 -29.65
N ASP A 897 -15.38 -0.81 -29.10
CA ASP A 897 -16.66 -0.72 -29.78
C ASP A 897 -16.69 0.53 -30.67
N HIS A 898 -16.53 0.32 -31.96
CA HIS A 898 -16.49 1.37 -32.98
C HIS A 898 -17.80 2.17 -33.12
N TRP A 899 -18.91 1.67 -32.59
CA TRP A 899 -20.17 2.41 -32.54
C TRP A 899 -20.23 3.41 -31.40
N LEU A 900 -19.39 3.24 -30.37
CA LEU A 900 -19.32 4.11 -29.19
C LEU A 900 -18.20 5.17 -29.30
N GLY A 901 -17.25 4.98 -30.25
CA GLY A 901 -16.15 5.94 -30.36
C GLY A 901 -15.02 5.48 -31.27
N ILE A 902 -13.83 6.01 -31.01
CA ILE A 902 -12.63 5.84 -31.83
C ILE A 902 -11.68 4.87 -31.13
N PRO A 903 -11.34 3.70 -31.72
CA PRO A 903 -10.60 2.62 -31.06
C PRO A 903 -9.08 2.85 -31.07
N VAL A 904 -8.62 3.97 -30.49
CA VAL A 904 -7.19 4.25 -30.32
C VAL A 904 -6.64 3.53 -29.10
N ARG A 905 -5.35 3.16 -29.17
CA ARG A 905 -4.56 2.75 -28.00
C ARG A 905 -3.79 3.95 -27.46
N TRP A 906 -3.30 3.83 -26.23
CA TRP A 906 -2.57 4.91 -25.58
C TRP A 906 -1.33 5.35 -26.38
N ASP A 907 -0.57 4.40 -26.91
CA ASP A 907 0.61 4.66 -27.76
C ASP A 907 0.30 5.51 -28.99
N GLN A 908 -0.94 5.49 -29.45
CA GLN A 908 -1.41 6.23 -30.63
C GLN A 908 -1.83 7.67 -30.33
N ILE A 909 -1.91 8.08 -29.05
CA ILE A 909 -2.34 9.42 -28.61
C ILE A 909 -1.50 9.99 -27.45
N ASN A 910 -0.38 9.39 -27.17
CA ASN A 910 0.47 9.69 -26.00
C ASN A 910 1.08 11.10 -25.99
N GLY A 911 1.05 11.84 -27.11
CA GLY A 911 1.42 13.25 -27.19
C GLY A 911 0.34 14.21 -26.72
N ALA A 912 -0.90 13.76 -26.55
CA ALA A 912 -2.01 14.60 -26.08
C ALA A 912 -1.78 15.09 -24.64
N ARG A 913 -2.11 16.37 -24.37
CA ARG A 913 -2.13 16.97 -23.04
C ARG A 913 -3.52 17.39 -22.60
N ALA A 914 -4.45 17.54 -23.54
CA ALA A 914 -5.88 17.69 -23.29
C ALA A 914 -6.64 16.79 -24.26
N ILE A 915 -7.62 16.04 -23.76
CA ILE A 915 -8.46 15.12 -24.54
C ILE A 915 -9.92 15.53 -24.35
N ILE A 916 -10.63 15.74 -25.44
CA ILE A 916 -12.02 16.15 -25.46
C ILE A 916 -12.85 15.08 -26.15
N GLU A 917 -13.84 14.53 -25.45
CA GLU A 917 -14.87 13.62 -25.98
C GLU A 917 -16.17 14.39 -26.15
N SER A 918 -16.61 14.56 -27.36
CA SER A 918 -17.92 15.15 -27.66
C SER A 918 -18.91 14.05 -28.02
N SER A 919 -20.14 14.18 -27.51
CA SER A 919 -21.22 13.27 -27.88
C SER A 919 -21.60 13.33 -29.35
N PHE A 920 -22.29 12.30 -29.84
CA PHE A 920 -22.85 12.27 -31.19
C PHE A 920 -24.12 13.15 -31.28
N ARG A 921 -24.54 13.45 -32.50
CA ARG A 921 -25.77 14.25 -32.73
C ARG A 921 -27.04 13.54 -32.27
N ASP A 922 -27.04 12.23 -32.33
CA ASP A 922 -28.21 11.38 -32.11
C ASP A 922 -28.24 10.70 -30.77
N PHE A 923 -27.12 10.71 -29.99
CA PHE A 923 -27.11 10.25 -28.60
C PHE A 923 -25.87 10.71 -27.83
N ASP A 924 -26.03 10.83 -26.52
CA ASP A 924 -24.95 11.10 -25.59
C ASP A 924 -24.15 9.82 -25.32
N VAL A 925 -22.85 9.95 -25.26
CA VAL A 925 -21.91 8.88 -24.93
C VAL A 925 -21.44 9.09 -23.51
N ASP A 926 -21.58 8.07 -22.70
CA ASP A 926 -21.01 8.10 -21.35
C ASP A 926 -19.48 8.25 -21.39
N PRO A 927 -18.86 8.98 -20.43
CA PRO A 927 -17.42 9.17 -20.39
C PRO A 927 -16.63 7.86 -20.49
N SER A 928 -15.49 7.88 -21.17
CA SER A 928 -14.59 6.75 -21.23
C SER A 928 -14.02 6.44 -19.84
N GLN A 929 -14.52 5.40 -19.20
CA GLN A 929 -14.07 4.93 -17.88
C GLN A 929 -13.43 3.55 -17.94
N GLY A 930 -13.08 3.08 -19.13
CA GLY A 930 -12.36 1.84 -19.36
C GLY A 930 -11.04 1.84 -18.61
N SER A 931 -10.75 0.77 -17.87
CA SER A 931 -9.75 0.76 -16.80
C SER A 931 -8.34 1.19 -17.24
N HIS A 932 -7.85 0.72 -18.39
CA HIS A 932 -6.47 1.01 -18.83
C HIS A 932 -6.30 2.39 -19.48
N PHE A 933 -7.21 2.78 -20.34
CA PHE A 933 -7.16 4.08 -21.01
C PHE A 933 -7.31 5.23 -20.01
N PHE A 934 -8.27 5.12 -19.12
CA PHE A 934 -8.55 6.11 -18.08
C PHE A 934 -7.39 6.29 -17.09
N GLN A 935 -6.69 5.20 -16.75
CA GLN A 935 -5.53 5.27 -15.86
C GLN A 935 -4.36 6.01 -16.47
N ASN A 936 -4.12 5.81 -17.78
CA ASN A 936 -3.08 6.54 -18.48
C ASN A 936 -3.39 8.04 -18.50
N ILE A 937 -4.65 8.45 -18.73
CA ILE A 937 -5.06 9.85 -18.66
C ILE A 937 -4.72 10.46 -17.29
N THR A 938 -5.09 9.81 -16.21
CA THR A 938 -4.86 10.32 -14.85
C THR A 938 -3.37 10.33 -14.49
N SER A 939 -2.59 9.36 -14.97
CA SER A 939 -1.16 9.23 -14.65
C SER A 939 -0.28 10.24 -15.38
N PHE A 940 -0.60 10.57 -16.62
CA PHE A 940 0.17 11.51 -17.42
C PHE A 940 -0.32 12.96 -17.33
N GLN A 941 -1.19 13.27 -16.38
CA GLN A 941 -1.72 14.61 -16.14
C GLN A 941 -2.39 15.21 -17.39
N VAL A 942 -3.07 14.37 -18.17
CA VAL A 942 -3.80 14.82 -19.34
C VAL A 942 -5.15 15.38 -18.89
N GLY A 943 -5.44 16.60 -19.27
CA GLY A 943 -6.75 17.21 -19.05
C GLY A 943 -7.81 16.45 -19.85
N TYR A 944 -8.89 16.02 -19.21
CA TYR A 944 -9.92 15.23 -19.89
C TYR A 944 -11.28 15.88 -19.75
N PHE A 945 -11.97 16.08 -20.86
CA PHE A 945 -13.24 16.79 -20.96
C PHE A 945 -14.28 15.90 -21.64
N THR A 946 -15.45 15.75 -21.03
CA THR A 946 -16.61 15.11 -21.65
C THR A 946 -17.65 16.17 -21.93
N VAL A 947 -18.12 16.27 -23.18
CA VAL A 947 -19.05 17.27 -23.64
C VAL A 947 -20.34 16.59 -24.12
N PRO A 948 -21.38 16.48 -23.25
CA PRO A 948 -22.68 15.94 -23.65
C PRO A 948 -23.40 16.85 -24.64
N HIS A 949 -24.14 16.27 -25.59
CA HIS A 949 -24.85 17.03 -26.64
C HIS A 949 -25.99 17.90 -26.10
N HIS A 950 -26.66 17.42 -25.06
CA HIS A 950 -27.85 18.09 -24.51
C HIS A 950 -27.60 18.96 -23.28
N ALA A 951 -26.36 19.12 -22.85
CA ALA A 951 -26.04 19.96 -21.68
C ALA A 951 -25.93 21.43 -22.10
N ALA A 952 -26.77 22.29 -21.55
CA ALA A 952 -26.78 23.74 -21.86
C ALA A 952 -25.47 24.46 -21.46
N SER A 953 -24.73 23.90 -20.50
CA SER A 953 -23.50 24.44 -19.92
C SER A 953 -22.22 23.80 -20.46
N SER A 954 -22.29 22.95 -21.48
CA SER A 954 -21.12 22.31 -22.09
C SER A 954 -21.19 22.42 -23.61
N PHE A 955 -20.06 22.70 -24.27
CA PHE A 955 -20.03 22.82 -25.73
C PHE A 955 -18.62 22.66 -26.30
N VAL A 956 -18.53 22.36 -27.60
CA VAL A 956 -17.34 22.51 -28.43
C VAL A 956 -17.67 23.47 -29.58
N ASP A 957 -16.81 24.46 -29.84
CA ASP A 957 -16.98 25.41 -30.94
C ASP A 957 -16.50 24.80 -32.26
N TRP A 958 -17.31 23.88 -32.80
CA TRP A 958 -17.06 23.19 -34.04
C TRP A 958 -16.93 24.16 -35.24
N ALA A 959 -17.70 25.26 -35.20
CA ALA A 959 -17.65 26.27 -36.26
C ALA A 959 -16.30 27.01 -36.30
N TRP A 960 -15.78 27.36 -35.12
CA TRP A 960 -14.47 27.96 -35.03
C TRP A 960 -13.36 26.97 -35.46
N LEU A 961 -13.41 25.71 -35.01
CA LEU A 961 -12.45 24.67 -35.39
C LEU A 961 -12.45 24.45 -36.92
N ALA A 962 -13.63 24.38 -37.54
CA ALA A 962 -13.77 24.19 -38.99
C ALA A 962 -13.20 25.40 -39.80
N ALA A 963 -13.30 26.61 -39.24
CA ALA A 963 -12.80 27.84 -39.89
C ALA A 963 -11.28 27.99 -39.82
N GLN A 964 -10.57 27.23 -38.98
CA GLN A 964 -9.11 27.34 -38.88
C GLN A 964 -8.42 26.69 -40.09
N LYS A 965 -7.30 27.27 -40.51
CA LYS A 965 -6.45 26.70 -41.56
C LYS A 965 -5.73 25.47 -40.99
N ALA A 966 -5.91 24.30 -41.61
CA ALA A 966 -5.16 23.12 -41.28
C ALA A 966 -3.71 23.19 -41.77
N GLU A 967 -2.76 22.75 -40.98
CA GLU A 967 -1.38 22.49 -41.38
C GLU A 967 -1.30 21.19 -42.19
N GLU A 968 -2.11 20.18 -41.76
CA GLU A 968 -2.27 18.94 -42.47
C GLU A 968 -3.74 18.48 -42.35
N GLU A 969 -4.30 17.97 -43.42
CA GLU A 969 -5.68 17.50 -43.51
C GLU A 969 -5.71 16.11 -44.14
N LEU A 970 -6.31 15.16 -43.44
CA LEU A 970 -6.54 13.79 -43.88
C LEU A 970 -8.04 13.57 -44.18
N ASN A 971 -8.46 12.35 -44.41
CA ASN A 971 -9.85 12.07 -44.78
C ASN A 971 -10.85 12.50 -43.67
N PHE A 972 -10.52 12.23 -42.41
CA PHE A 972 -11.39 12.45 -41.25
C PHE A 972 -10.80 13.38 -40.20
N THR A 973 -9.50 13.65 -40.27
CA THR A 973 -8.77 14.36 -39.25
C THR A 973 -8.02 15.54 -39.79
N ARG A 974 -7.89 16.58 -38.92
CA ARG A 974 -7.19 17.82 -39.26
C ARG A 974 -6.20 18.15 -38.15
N HIS A 975 -4.99 18.52 -38.51
CA HIS A 975 -3.99 19.09 -37.64
C HIS A 975 -4.01 20.61 -37.78
N LEU A 976 -4.29 21.32 -36.69
CA LEU A 976 -4.29 22.74 -36.57
C LEU A 976 -3.09 23.17 -35.72
N SER A 977 -2.31 24.14 -36.15
CA SER A 977 -1.15 24.68 -35.43
C SER A 977 -1.28 26.20 -35.23
N PHE A 978 -0.90 26.68 -34.07
CA PHE A 978 -1.05 28.09 -33.66
C PHE A 978 0.27 28.64 -33.15
N GLU A 979 0.52 29.93 -33.43
CA GLU A 979 1.69 30.62 -32.90
C GLU A 979 1.60 30.84 -31.38
N ASN A 980 0.41 31.17 -30.89
CA ASN A 980 0.13 31.41 -29.48
C ASN A 980 -0.44 30.14 -28.79
N PRO A 981 -0.12 29.92 -27.50
CA PRO A 981 -0.59 28.74 -26.80
C PRO A 981 -2.11 28.74 -26.59
N ILE A 982 -2.66 27.54 -26.64
CA ILE A 982 -4.01 27.19 -26.24
C ILE A 982 -3.92 26.84 -24.76
N VAL A 983 -4.79 27.42 -23.94
CA VAL A 983 -4.74 27.23 -22.50
C VAL A 983 -5.93 26.37 -22.05
N ALA A 984 -5.66 25.24 -21.41
CA ALA A 984 -6.67 24.46 -20.73
C ALA A 984 -6.66 24.79 -19.23
N VAL A 985 -7.79 25.24 -18.71
CA VAL A 985 -8.01 25.50 -17.27
C VAL A 985 -8.98 24.48 -16.75
N ILE A 986 -8.57 23.68 -15.77
CA ILE A 986 -9.31 22.51 -15.31
C ILE A 986 -9.45 22.57 -13.80
N ASN A 987 -10.69 22.49 -13.31
CA ASN A 987 -11.05 22.36 -11.92
C ASN A 987 -11.82 21.05 -11.75
N GLY A 988 -11.10 19.95 -11.56
CA GLY A 988 -11.69 18.65 -11.36
C GLY A 988 -12.43 18.49 -10.02
N HIS A 989 -12.22 19.40 -9.07
CA HIS A 989 -12.95 19.43 -7.81
C HIS A 989 -14.43 19.83 -8.03
N ASP A 990 -14.64 20.86 -8.86
CA ASP A 990 -15.98 21.34 -9.21
C ASP A 990 -16.51 20.68 -10.50
N GLY A 991 -15.71 19.81 -11.11
CA GLY A 991 -16.03 19.14 -12.37
C GLY A 991 -16.07 20.06 -13.58
N LYS A 992 -15.50 21.27 -13.49
CA LYS A 992 -15.57 22.31 -14.54
C LYS A 992 -14.24 22.53 -15.23
N GLY A 993 -14.26 22.73 -16.55
CA GLY A 993 -13.06 23.09 -17.27
C GLY A 993 -13.34 23.77 -18.58
N VAL A 994 -12.35 24.54 -19.05
CA VAL A 994 -12.41 25.29 -20.31
C VAL A 994 -11.12 25.11 -21.10
N LEU A 995 -11.25 25.04 -22.42
CA LEU A 995 -10.14 25.13 -23.36
C LEU A 995 -10.26 26.47 -24.10
N LEU A 996 -9.28 27.36 -23.92
CA LEU A 996 -9.32 28.71 -24.42
C LEU A 996 -8.70 28.85 -25.83
N LYS A 997 -9.28 29.71 -26.65
CA LYS A 997 -8.71 30.08 -27.95
C LYS A 997 -7.37 30.81 -27.77
N PRO A 998 -6.40 30.65 -28.70
CA PRO A 998 -5.12 31.32 -28.61
C PRO A 998 -5.32 32.84 -28.67
N LYS A 999 -4.83 33.53 -27.63
CA LYS A 999 -4.87 35.02 -27.57
C LYS A 999 -3.59 35.60 -28.19
N PRO A 1000 -3.66 36.69 -29.02
CA PRO A 1000 -2.46 37.40 -29.43
C PRO A 1000 -1.74 37.93 -28.19
N GLN A 1001 -0.44 37.63 -28.05
CA GLN A 1001 0.37 38.25 -26.98
C GLN A 1001 0.28 39.80 -27.14
N PRO A 1002 0.05 40.55 -26.05
CA PRO A 1002 0.21 41.99 -26.09
C PRO A 1002 1.65 42.25 -26.55
N LYS A 1003 1.81 42.97 -27.63
CA LYS A 1003 3.13 43.46 -28.05
C LYS A 1003 3.72 44.19 -26.87
N GLU A 1004 4.83 43.69 -26.33
CA GLU A 1004 5.64 44.43 -25.38
C GLU A 1004 5.90 45.78 -25.99
N SER A 1005 5.30 46.81 -25.42
CA SER A 1005 5.62 48.19 -25.72
C SER A 1005 7.08 48.35 -25.33
N ALA A 1006 7.95 48.50 -26.33
CA ALA A 1006 9.33 48.87 -26.15
C ALA A 1006 9.35 50.13 -25.29
N VAL A 1007 9.58 49.98 -24.00
CA VAL A 1007 9.98 51.06 -23.12
C VAL A 1007 11.44 51.32 -23.51
N SER A 1008 11.63 52.30 -24.41
CA SER A 1008 12.93 52.92 -24.65
C SER A 1008 13.41 53.53 -23.33
N LEU A 1009 14.64 53.18 -22.96
CA LEU A 1009 15.44 53.78 -21.92
C LEU A 1009 15.48 55.27 -22.04
#